data_b82d9c500af1d27dde3f887572e8106a
#
_entry.id   b82d9c500af1d27dde3f887572e8106a
#
_cell.length_a   1.000
_cell.length_b   1.000
_cell.length_c   1.000
_cell.angle_alpha   90.00
_cell.angle_beta   90.00
_cell.angle_gamma   90.00
#
_symmetry.space_group_name_H-M   'P 1'
#
loop_
_entity.id
_entity.type
_entity.pdbx_description
1 polymer ?
#
loop_
_entity_poly.entity_id
_entity_poly.type
_entity_poly.pdbx_seq_one_letter_code
_entity_poly.pdbx_strand_id
1 'polypeptide(L)'
;MAFRPDRIFWSLMKPLLRLRYRVTTDGMEAVARLRGPTLVLPNHPAYVDPPTVLSHVPLAAPLRPLVYSGTYRLLPLLPLMKLVRAFEVPDLSAQSRSAAAKTKDLIDAVAARLDAGESFLIYPSGRLQRGDREVVGSARVVHELLVRCPQVNVVLVRTRGVWGSMFSCAKEGTLPNLVRAAGAAAGWLAASLVFFLPRRPVHLHAEVVPRDRLPLESRESFNAFLESWYDADGGQAPQFVRYHRLFGPREGHFRPAAGGQAVDPATLSPKTVRQVNDLVAAHLKRDLTAEELQPETRFDAIGLDSLDRMDLALEVERQFGFHSDAVVDTLGELWALADGKLATAAAPAQPAAAPPAWQRPAPSGPRDVLADTVAEAFVRRVLAAPDAVAVADAVSGVLSARRLLVGASLMARRFAAWPETHVGVMLPASVAADVVFFGLHLAGKVPVMMNWTTGPANLAHGVRVTETRRIVTSRRLVDRLGIEVEGAEYAFLEDIRQGIGKAEALRTLFASRITPGRFLRRLPRQRPDDPAVFLFTSGSEAAPKTVPLTHENLLTNVAAGLEVLQATAGDSLLGFLPPFHSFGLTGNVLLPAVAGIRSVRHADPTDARGLVRLIESHRPTMLFTTPTFLGYVLAACRGTELHSLRKIITGAEKCPEATFAACRRLAPEATILEGYGITECSPVVAANRLDKVKAGTIGRPVRGVEALVVDPESHVPVAPGETGMLLVRGPSIFKGYHRHAGPAPFVAAAGGSWYRTGDLVSADADGYLTFRGRLKRFLKAGGEMISLPALEEPFQKRYPPDEDGPRVAVEGIETPDGRHVVLFTTFDLPLRAAAEILVADGLRGVMRLDEVRRLDRIPVLGTGKTDYTTLRRLVVEAEAARVAT
;
A
#
# COMPACT_ATOMS: atom_id res chain seq x y z
N MET A 1 -22.90 11.01 -49.02
CA MET A 1 -22.86 9.91 -48.00
C MET A 1 -21.49 9.91 -47.39
N ALA A 2 -21.37 10.19 -46.08
CA ALA A 2 -20.08 10.14 -45.42
C ALA A 2 -19.54 8.71 -45.40
N PHE A 3 -18.26 8.53 -45.71
CA PHE A 3 -17.58 7.24 -45.70
C PHE A 3 -17.65 6.62 -44.31
N ARG A 4 -18.18 5.39 -44.14
CA ARG A 4 -18.41 4.71 -42.88
C ARG A 4 -17.56 3.45 -42.77
N PRO A 5 -16.28 3.61 -42.32
CA PRO A 5 -15.35 2.48 -42.23
C PRO A 5 -15.78 1.41 -41.19
N ASP A 6 -16.48 1.83 -40.14
CA ASP A 6 -17.07 0.95 -39.12
C ASP A 6 -18.07 -0.04 -39.73
N ARG A 7 -18.95 0.42 -40.64
CA ARG A 7 -19.97 -0.43 -41.29
C ARG A 7 -19.34 -1.43 -42.25
N ILE A 8 -18.32 -1.00 -42.98
CA ILE A 8 -17.56 -1.91 -43.87
C ILE A 8 -16.89 -3.01 -43.03
N PHE A 9 -16.26 -2.62 -41.91
CA PHE A 9 -15.61 -3.56 -41.01
C PHE A 9 -16.57 -4.60 -40.45
N TRP A 10 -17.73 -4.19 -39.94
CA TRP A 10 -18.74 -5.15 -39.43
C TRP A 10 -19.34 -6.03 -40.51
N SER A 11 -19.48 -5.51 -41.72
CA SER A 11 -19.92 -6.31 -42.88
C SER A 11 -18.92 -7.40 -43.25
N LEU A 12 -17.60 -7.13 -43.09
CA LEU A 12 -16.56 -8.14 -43.31
C LEU A 12 -16.40 -9.10 -42.11
N MET A 13 -16.67 -8.64 -40.88
CA MET A 13 -16.59 -9.45 -39.68
C MET A 13 -17.72 -10.48 -39.61
N LYS A 14 -18.92 -10.15 -40.11
CA LYS A 14 -20.08 -11.03 -40.08
C LYS A 14 -19.84 -12.39 -40.76
N PRO A 15 -19.28 -12.49 -41.99
CA PRO A 15 -18.94 -13.78 -42.60
C PRO A 15 -17.81 -14.50 -41.84
N LEU A 16 -16.85 -13.79 -41.24
CA LEU A 16 -15.81 -14.39 -40.45
C LEU A 16 -16.38 -15.06 -39.18
N LEU A 17 -17.27 -14.39 -38.47
CA LEU A 17 -17.97 -14.96 -37.33
C LEU A 17 -18.80 -16.19 -37.71
N ARG A 18 -19.41 -16.20 -38.92
CA ARG A 18 -20.17 -17.33 -39.42
C ARG A 18 -19.37 -18.61 -39.63
N LEU A 19 -18.05 -18.56 -39.70
CA LEU A 19 -17.21 -19.75 -39.72
C LEU A 19 -17.41 -20.61 -38.47
N ARG A 20 -17.50 -19.95 -37.31
CA ARG A 20 -17.63 -20.62 -36.00
C ARG A 20 -19.03 -20.54 -35.40
N TYR A 21 -19.80 -19.48 -35.69
CA TYR A 21 -21.08 -19.19 -35.04
C TYR A 21 -22.21 -19.22 -36.06
N ARG A 22 -23.26 -20.00 -35.77
CA ARG A 22 -24.52 -19.96 -36.53
C ARG A 22 -25.48 -19.03 -35.80
N VAL A 23 -25.45 -17.73 -36.17
CA VAL A 23 -26.24 -16.70 -35.52
C VAL A 23 -27.65 -16.65 -36.16
N THR A 24 -28.66 -16.77 -35.31
CA THR A 24 -30.07 -16.51 -35.64
C THR A 24 -30.50 -15.24 -34.88
N THR A 25 -31.39 -14.45 -35.52
CA THR A 25 -31.82 -13.16 -34.95
C THR A 25 -33.31 -13.02 -35.05
N ASP A 26 -33.94 -12.44 -34.04
CA ASP A 26 -35.34 -12.00 -34.08
C ASP A 26 -35.49 -10.61 -33.45
N GLY A 27 -36.62 -9.93 -33.73
CA GLY A 27 -36.89 -8.57 -33.28
C GLY A 27 -36.08 -7.45 -33.98
N MET A 28 -35.12 -7.79 -34.85
CA MET A 28 -34.20 -6.81 -35.47
C MET A 28 -34.90 -5.86 -36.48
N GLU A 29 -36.08 -6.19 -36.99
CA GLU A 29 -36.83 -5.33 -37.94
C GLU A 29 -37.31 -4.03 -37.25
N ALA A 30 -37.72 -4.11 -35.98
CA ALA A 30 -38.11 -2.95 -35.19
C ALA A 30 -36.92 -2.02 -34.96
N VAL A 31 -35.74 -2.61 -34.64
CA VAL A 31 -34.49 -1.88 -34.45
C VAL A 31 -34.04 -1.14 -35.70
N ALA A 32 -34.19 -1.75 -36.87
CA ALA A 32 -33.85 -1.14 -38.18
C ALA A 32 -34.67 0.13 -38.51
N ARG A 33 -35.85 0.27 -37.95
CA ARG A 33 -36.74 1.43 -38.13
C ARG A 33 -36.43 2.61 -37.22
N LEU A 34 -35.65 2.41 -36.18
CA LEU A 34 -35.33 3.46 -35.19
C LEU A 34 -34.60 4.64 -35.82
N ARG A 35 -34.93 5.81 -35.37
CA ARG A 35 -34.25 7.08 -35.69
C ARG A 35 -33.91 7.80 -34.39
N GLY A 36 -32.78 8.54 -34.40
CA GLY A 36 -32.27 9.24 -33.23
C GLY A 36 -31.31 8.43 -32.37
N PRO A 37 -30.83 9.01 -31.27
CA PRO A 37 -29.88 8.40 -30.34
C PRO A 37 -30.48 7.14 -29.72
N THR A 38 -29.68 6.08 -29.65
CA THR A 38 -30.13 4.77 -29.18
C THR A 38 -29.12 4.15 -28.24
N LEU A 39 -29.58 3.67 -27.09
CA LEU A 39 -28.85 2.80 -26.18
C LEU A 39 -29.19 1.34 -26.47
N VAL A 40 -28.19 0.55 -26.83
CA VAL A 40 -28.32 -0.90 -27.00
C VAL A 40 -27.73 -1.57 -25.75
N LEU A 41 -28.54 -2.33 -25.05
CA LEU A 41 -28.26 -2.90 -23.74
C LEU A 41 -28.29 -4.44 -23.81
N PRO A 42 -27.19 -5.11 -24.15
CA PRO A 42 -27.11 -6.56 -24.12
C PRO A 42 -26.73 -7.14 -22.77
N ASN A 43 -27.10 -8.43 -22.52
CA ASN A 43 -26.43 -9.24 -21.50
C ASN A 43 -25.00 -9.62 -21.93
N HIS A 44 -24.13 -10.03 -21.00
CA HIS A 44 -22.70 -10.23 -21.28
C HIS A 44 -22.16 -11.65 -20.98
N PRO A 45 -22.62 -12.71 -21.70
CA PRO A 45 -22.20 -14.08 -21.40
C PRO A 45 -20.75 -14.42 -21.83
N ALA A 46 -20.13 -13.68 -22.78
CA ALA A 46 -18.78 -13.98 -23.25
C ALA A 46 -18.10 -12.80 -23.96
N TYR A 47 -16.76 -12.73 -24.02
CA TYR A 47 -16.01 -11.70 -24.78
C TYR A 47 -16.28 -11.70 -26.29
N VAL A 48 -16.96 -12.70 -26.83
CA VAL A 48 -17.36 -12.75 -28.26
C VAL A 48 -18.71 -12.07 -28.55
N ASP A 49 -19.42 -11.62 -27.49
CA ASP A 49 -20.72 -10.93 -27.68
C ASP A 49 -20.61 -9.59 -28.39
N PRO A 50 -19.69 -8.67 -27.97
CA PRO A 50 -19.60 -7.35 -28.59
C PRO A 50 -19.47 -7.41 -30.12
N PRO A 51 -18.54 -8.18 -30.71
CA PRO A 51 -18.48 -8.32 -32.17
C PRO A 51 -19.72 -9.00 -32.79
N THR A 52 -20.36 -9.93 -32.07
CA THR A 52 -21.57 -10.59 -32.53
C THR A 52 -22.73 -9.62 -32.55
N VAL A 53 -22.98 -8.86 -31.49
CA VAL A 53 -24.07 -7.88 -31.41
C VAL A 53 -23.84 -6.74 -32.40
N LEU A 54 -22.65 -6.14 -32.44
CA LEU A 54 -22.31 -5.02 -33.32
C LEU A 54 -22.44 -5.37 -34.82
N SER A 55 -22.16 -6.64 -35.18
CA SER A 55 -22.28 -7.08 -36.58
C SER A 55 -23.71 -7.42 -37.01
N HIS A 56 -24.66 -7.60 -36.08
CA HIS A 56 -26.03 -8.04 -36.37
C HIS A 56 -27.11 -7.01 -36.04
N VAL A 57 -26.84 -6.01 -35.21
CA VAL A 57 -27.80 -4.93 -34.88
C VAL A 57 -27.87 -3.93 -36.04
N PRO A 58 -29.05 -3.78 -36.71
CA PRO A 58 -29.15 -3.03 -37.97
C PRO A 58 -29.48 -1.55 -37.78
N LEU A 59 -28.79 -0.85 -36.86
CA LEU A 59 -28.99 0.59 -36.63
C LEU A 59 -28.48 1.43 -37.81
N ALA A 60 -29.24 2.47 -38.19
CA ALA A 60 -28.82 3.44 -39.18
C ALA A 60 -27.65 4.30 -38.73
N ALA A 61 -27.64 4.73 -37.45
CA ALA A 61 -26.57 5.47 -36.84
C ALA A 61 -25.41 4.55 -36.44
N PRO A 62 -24.14 5.09 -36.35
CA PRO A 62 -23.02 4.34 -35.80
C PRO A 62 -23.28 3.93 -34.36
N LEU A 63 -23.07 2.64 -34.01
CA LEU A 63 -23.17 2.15 -32.66
C LEU A 63 -21.77 2.07 -32.03
N ARG A 64 -21.52 2.84 -31.00
CA ARG A 64 -20.23 2.94 -30.32
C ARG A 64 -20.21 2.04 -29.08
N PRO A 65 -19.36 1.02 -29.01
CA PRO A 65 -19.23 0.23 -27.78
C PRO A 65 -18.47 0.98 -26.71
N LEU A 66 -18.94 0.89 -25.45
CA LEU A 66 -18.16 1.25 -24.27
C LEU A 66 -17.19 0.10 -23.97
N VAL A 67 -15.90 0.41 -23.89
CA VAL A 67 -14.83 -0.60 -23.70
C VAL A 67 -13.92 -0.21 -22.57
N TYR A 68 -13.73 -1.12 -21.61
CA TYR A 68 -12.79 -0.96 -20.49
C TYR A 68 -11.38 -0.61 -20.96
N SER A 69 -10.72 0.34 -20.31
CA SER A 69 -9.40 0.90 -20.70
C SER A 69 -8.32 -0.17 -20.83
N GLY A 70 -8.32 -1.19 -19.96
CA GLY A 70 -7.39 -2.31 -20.04
C GLY A 70 -7.50 -3.10 -21.33
N THR A 71 -8.71 -3.28 -21.87
CA THR A 71 -8.97 -3.93 -23.18
C THR A 71 -8.75 -2.96 -24.34
N TYR A 72 -9.17 -1.70 -24.20
CA TYR A 72 -9.04 -0.66 -25.21
C TYR A 72 -7.58 -0.41 -25.59
N ARG A 73 -6.67 -0.37 -24.61
CA ARG A 73 -5.24 -0.07 -24.77
C ARG A 73 -4.36 -1.27 -25.10
N LEU A 74 -4.91 -2.48 -25.23
CA LEU A 74 -4.15 -3.64 -25.71
C LEU A 74 -3.60 -3.36 -27.11
N LEU A 75 -2.26 -3.39 -27.27
CA LEU A 75 -1.56 -3.05 -28.51
C LEU A 75 -2.16 -3.69 -29.76
N PRO A 76 -2.51 -5.00 -29.81
CA PRO A 76 -3.09 -5.61 -30.99
C PRO A 76 -4.52 -5.16 -31.28
N LEU A 77 -5.26 -4.64 -30.27
CA LEU A 77 -6.66 -4.23 -30.40
C LEU A 77 -6.84 -2.73 -30.61
N LEU A 78 -5.84 -1.91 -30.27
CA LEU A 78 -5.94 -0.45 -30.34
C LEU A 78 -6.36 0.10 -31.73
N PRO A 79 -5.82 -0.40 -32.88
CA PRO A 79 -6.29 0.05 -34.19
C PRO A 79 -7.75 -0.29 -34.45
N LEU A 80 -8.19 -1.46 -33.98
CA LEU A 80 -9.57 -1.92 -34.07
C LEU A 80 -10.50 -1.03 -33.24
N MET A 81 -10.13 -0.71 -32.00
CA MET A 81 -10.92 0.17 -31.12
C MET A 81 -11.16 1.54 -31.76
N LYS A 82 -10.12 2.11 -32.37
CA LYS A 82 -10.24 3.37 -33.12
C LYS A 82 -11.13 3.24 -34.36
N LEU A 83 -11.00 2.15 -35.11
CA LEU A 83 -11.80 1.88 -36.32
C LEU A 83 -13.29 1.77 -36.00
N VAL A 84 -13.65 1.04 -34.94
CA VAL A 84 -15.04 0.87 -34.48
C VAL A 84 -15.53 2.05 -33.62
N ARG A 85 -14.72 3.09 -33.46
CA ARG A 85 -15.03 4.31 -32.70
C ARG A 85 -15.44 4.01 -31.26
N ALA A 86 -14.83 2.96 -30.65
CA ALA A 86 -15.11 2.58 -29.28
C ALA A 86 -14.87 3.76 -28.32
N PHE A 87 -15.67 3.85 -27.27
CA PHE A 87 -15.52 4.83 -26.21
C PHE A 87 -14.79 4.19 -25.03
N GLU A 88 -13.66 4.77 -24.65
CA GLU A 88 -12.83 4.24 -23.57
C GLU A 88 -13.49 4.51 -22.21
N VAL A 89 -13.74 3.44 -21.44
CA VAL A 89 -14.19 3.51 -20.06
C VAL A 89 -12.97 3.44 -19.13
N PRO A 90 -12.72 4.42 -18.25
CA PRO A 90 -11.61 4.37 -17.30
C PRO A 90 -11.72 3.14 -16.40
N ASP A 91 -10.58 2.74 -15.83
CA ASP A 91 -10.58 1.67 -14.83
C ASP A 91 -11.30 2.15 -13.56
N LEU A 92 -12.46 1.57 -13.32
CA LEU A 92 -13.28 1.82 -12.14
C LEU A 92 -13.08 0.77 -11.05
N SER A 93 -12.21 -0.23 -11.30
CA SER A 93 -11.91 -1.31 -10.33
C SER A 93 -10.89 -0.90 -9.25
N ALA A 94 -10.21 0.23 -9.45
CA ALA A 94 -9.32 0.77 -8.41
C ALA A 94 -10.17 1.35 -7.27
N GLN A 95 -10.01 0.81 -6.07
CA GLN A 95 -10.63 1.32 -4.85
C GLN A 95 -10.13 2.75 -4.57
N SER A 96 -10.86 3.78 -5.02
CA SER A 96 -10.45 5.16 -4.81
C SER A 96 -11.63 6.13 -4.92
N ARG A 97 -11.59 7.22 -4.13
CA ARG A 97 -12.52 8.34 -4.27
C ARG A 97 -12.57 8.92 -5.70
N SER A 98 -11.49 8.74 -6.47
CA SER A 98 -11.44 9.15 -7.87
C SER A 98 -12.33 8.29 -8.77
N ALA A 99 -12.73 7.08 -8.37
CA ALA A 99 -13.61 6.22 -9.16
C ALA A 99 -15.03 6.81 -9.24
N ALA A 100 -15.55 7.38 -8.16
CA ALA A 100 -16.84 8.07 -8.15
C ALA A 100 -16.85 9.29 -9.08
N ALA A 101 -15.79 10.12 -9.01
CA ALA A 101 -15.62 11.27 -9.91
C ALA A 101 -15.49 10.81 -11.37
N LYS A 102 -14.68 9.80 -11.65
CA LYS A 102 -14.52 9.23 -13.01
C LYS A 102 -15.80 8.63 -13.56
N THR A 103 -16.63 8.00 -12.70
CA THR A 103 -17.95 7.49 -13.11
C THR A 103 -18.87 8.62 -13.48
N LYS A 104 -18.90 9.69 -12.68
CA LYS A 104 -19.67 10.91 -12.99
C LYS A 104 -19.21 11.54 -14.31
N ASP A 105 -17.90 11.73 -14.49
CA ASP A 105 -17.32 12.28 -15.73
C ASP A 105 -17.68 11.40 -16.95
N LEU A 106 -17.67 10.08 -16.78
CA LEU A 106 -18.07 9.13 -17.83
C LEU A 106 -19.54 9.33 -18.19
N ILE A 107 -20.45 9.38 -17.21
CA ILE A 107 -21.88 9.57 -17.43
C ILE A 107 -22.12 10.91 -18.11
N ASP A 108 -21.48 12.00 -17.64
CA ASP A 108 -21.59 13.33 -18.22
C ASP A 108 -21.11 13.35 -19.69
N ALA A 109 -19.97 12.70 -19.98
CA ALA A 109 -19.42 12.62 -21.33
C ALA A 109 -20.30 11.78 -22.30
N VAL A 110 -20.88 10.66 -21.83
CA VAL A 110 -21.77 9.83 -22.63
C VAL A 110 -23.12 10.53 -22.85
N ALA A 111 -23.68 11.17 -21.83
CA ALA A 111 -24.94 11.93 -21.93
C ALA A 111 -24.82 13.06 -22.98
N ALA A 112 -23.75 13.87 -22.93
CA ALA A 112 -23.53 14.93 -23.90
C ALA A 112 -23.45 14.43 -25.35
N ARG A 113 -22.94 13.23 -25.56
CA ARG A 113 -22.87 12.62 -26.90
C ARG A 113 -24.20 11.99 -27.35
N LEU A 114 -24.98 11.45 -26.41
CA LEU A 114 -26.37 11.02 -26.67
C LEU A 114 -27.22 12.20 -27.11
N ASP A 115 -27.09 13.36 -26.42
CA ASP A 115 -27.75 14.60 -26.81
C ASP A 115 -27.29 15.12 -28.18
N ALA A 116 -26.03 14.85 -28.56
CA ALA A 116 -25.51 15.14 -29.90
C ALA A 116 -25.97 14.10 -30.97
N GLY A 117 -26.87 13.15 -30.64
CA GLY A 117 -27.45 12.16 -31.57
C GLY A 117 -26.61 10.89 -31.77
N GLU A 118 -25.54 10.67 -30.98
CA GLU A 118 -24.73 9.43 -31.04
C GLU A 118 -25.47 8.26 -30.37
N SER A 119 -25.14 7.03 -30.75
CA SER A 119 -25.72 5.78 -30.20
C SER A 119 -24.63 4.92 -29.54
N PHE A 120 -24.98 4.27 -28.43
CA PHE A 120 -24.01 3.48 -27.66
C PHE A 120 -24.47 2.05 -27.39
N LEU A 121 -23.49 1.12 -27.37
CA LEU A 121 -23.61 -0.22 -26.84
C LEU A 121 -23.04 -0.26 -25.44
N ILE A 122 -23.88 -0.55 -24.45
CA ILE A 122 -23.49 -0.58 -23.03
C ILE A 122 -23.98 -1.90 -22.43
N TYR A 123 -23.08 -2.64 -21.78
CA TYR A 123 -23.43 -3.80 -20.98
C TYR A 123 -23.86 -3.34 -19.59
N PRO A 124 -25.14 -3.50 -19.19
CA PRO A 124 -25.64 -2.91 -17.93
C PRO A 124 -24.90 -3.42 -16.69
N SER A 125 -24.55 -4.72 -16.66
CA SER A 125 -23.78 -5.31 -15.55
C SER A 125 -22.32 -4.83 -15.47
N GLY A 126 -21.77 -4.25 -16.55
CA GLY A 126 -20.35 -3.86 -16.66
C GLY A 126 -19.36 -5.01 -16.55
N ARG A 127 -19.79 -6.24 -16.47
CA ARG A 127 -18.97 -7.45 -16.25
C ARG A 127 -19.46 -8.65 -17.03
N LEU A 128 -18.57 -9.64 -17.25
CA LEU A 128 -18.99 -10.93 -17.82
C LEU A 128 -19.86 -11.70 -16.84
N GLN A 129 -20.89 -12.36 -17.38
CA GLN A 129 -21.75 -13.31 -16.66
C GLN A 129 -20.89 -14.39 -15.99
N ARG A 130 -21.16 -14.69 -14.71
CA ARG A 130 -20.43 -15.69 -13.92
C ARG A 130 -21.25 -16.93 -13.53
N GLY A 131 -22.55 -16.82 -13.57
CA GLY A 131 -23.51 -17.89 -13.30
C GLY A 131 -24.33 -18.25 -14.52
N ASP A 132 -25.43 -18.95 -14.31
CA ASP A 132 -26.41 -19.31 -15.35
C ASP A 132 -27.34 -18.15 -15.73
N ARG A 133 -27.34 -17.06 -14.96
CA ARG A 133 -28.17 -15.87 -15.14
C ARG A 133 -27.32 -14.60 -15.25
N GLU A 134 -27.88 -13.58 -15.90
CA GLU A 134 -27.28 -12.24 -15.90
C GLU A 134 -27.63 -11.53 -14.60
N VAL A 135 -26.62 -10.97 -13.92
CA VAL A 135 -26.80 -10.19 -12.69
C VAL A 135 -26.32 -8.76 -12.96
N VAL A 136 -27.26 -7.83 -13.02
CA VAL A 136 -27.00 -6.38 -13.17
C VAL A 136 -26.68 -5.77 -11.80
N GLY A 137 -27.36 -6.26 -10.77
CA GLY A 137 -27.14 -5.84 -9.38
C GLY A 137 -27.40 -4.34 -9.18
N SER A 138 -26.51 -3.66 -8.53
CA SER A 138 -26.63 -2.22 -8.19
C SER A 138 -25.99 -1.26 -9.22
N ALA A 139 -25.74 -1.70 -10.46
CA ALA A 139 -25.12 -0.85 -11.49
C ALA A 139 -25.96 0.40 -11.78
N ARG A 140 -25.33 1.60 -11.79
CA ARG A 140 -26.03 2.89 -11.89
C ARG A 140 -25.94 3.57 -13.25
N VAL A 141 -24.92 3.27 -14.06
CA VAL A 141 -24.59 4.06 -15.27
C VAL A 141 -25.75 4.15 -16.24
N VAL A 142 -26.41 3.00 -16.55
CA VAL A 142 -27.50 2.97 -17.53
C VAL A 142 -28.74 3.68 -17.01
N HIS A 143 -29.11 3.45 -15.75
CA HIS A 143 -30.24 4.13 -15.11
C HIS A 143 -30.07 5.65 -15.12
N GLU A 144 -28.90 6.16 -14.69
CA GLU A 144 -28.62 7.59 -14.68
C GLU A 144 -28.63 8.22 -16.08
N LEU A 145 -28.08 7.52 -17.09
CA LEU A 145 -28.13 7.98 -18.47
C LEU A 145 -29.58 8.09 -18.97
N LEU A 146 -30.42 7.11 -18.67
CA LEU A 146 -31.82 7.11 -19.10
C LEU A 146 -32.65 8.19 -18.39
N VAL A 147 -32.38 8.46 -17.12
CA VAL A 147 -33.03 9.54 -16.39
C VAL A 147 -32.63 10.91 -16.99
N ARG A 148 -31.36 11.10 -17.33
CA ARG A 148 -30.83 12.37 -17.88
C ARG A 148 -31.20 12.62 -19.35
N CYS A 149 -31.30 11.55 -20.15
CA CYS A 149 -31.52 11.65 -21.59
C CYS A 149 -32.88 11.02 -21.99
N PRO A 150 -34.01 11.71 -21.77
CA PRO A 150 -35.37 11.16 -21.99
C PRO A 150 -35.70 10.86 -23.48
N GLN A 151 -34.96 11.46 -24.40
CA GLN A 151 -35.14 11.32 -25.85
C GLN A 151 -34.50 10.06 -26.47
N VAL A 152 -33.76 9.29 -25.67
CA VAL A 152 -32.98 8.14 -26.15
C VAL A 152 -33.88 6.91 -26.31
N ASN A 153 -33.76 6.23 -27.48
CA ASN A 153 -34.40 4.93 -27.72
C ASN A 153 -33.67 3.84 -26.93
N VAL A 154 -34.41 2.88 -26.38
CA VAL A 154 -33.84 1.75 -25.63
C VAL A 154 -34.07 0.46 -26.38
N VAL A 155 -32.99 -0.28 -26.62
CA VAL A 155 -33.04 -1.59 -27.27
C VAL A 155 -32.39 -2.61 -26.33
N LEU A 156 -33.16 -3.53 -25.81
CA LEU A 156 -32.62 -4.67 -25.06
C LEU A 156 -32.21 -5.77 -26.04
N VAL A 157 -31.07 -6.42 -25.79
CA VAL A 157 -30.58 -7.53 -26.61
C VAL A 157 -30.21 -8.70 -25.69
N ARG A 158 -30.84 -9.86 -25.93
CA ARG A 158 -30.54 -11.10 -25.24
C ARG A 158 -29.72 -12.03 -26.12
N THR A 159 -28.46 -12.27 -25.69
CA THR A 159 -27.52 -13.17 -26.37
C THR A 159 -27.50 -14.51 -25.66
N ARG A 160 -27.85 -15.59 -26.36
CA ARG A 160 -27.79 -16.97 -25.87
C ARG A 160 -26.91 -17.85 -26.76
N GLY A 161 -26.37 -18.92 -26.19
CA GLY A 161 -25.53 -19.90 -26.88
C GLY A 161 -24.03 -19.70 -26.79
N VAL A 162 -23.55 -18.56 -26.32
CA VAL A 162 -22.09 -18.30 -26.13
C VAL A 162 -21.58 -18.63 -24.72
N TRP A 163 -22.48 -18.80 -23.76
CA TRP A 163 -22.14 -19.30 -22.43
C TRP A 163 -21.62 -20.73 -22.52
N GLY A 164 -20.44 -21.05 -21.96
CA GLY A 164 -19.69 -22.29 -22.14
C GLY A 164 -18.66 -22.27 -23.27
N SER A 165 -18.48 -21.11 -23.96
CA SER A 165 -17.36 -20.93 -24.90
C SER A 165 -16.03 -20.66 -24.14
N MET A 166 -14.89 -20.79 -24.86
CA MET A 166 -13.56 -20.41 -24.27
C MET A 166 -13.45 -18.92 -23.95
N PHE A 167 -14.39 -18.11 -24.37
CA PHE A 167 -14.47 -16.67 -24.11
C PHE A 167 -15.42 -16.34 -22.95
N SER A 168 -15.99 -17.33 -22.25
CA SER A 168 -16.90 -17.18 -21.12
C SER A 168 -16.26 -17.67 -19.83
N CYS A 169 -16.81 -17.26 -18.68
CA CYS A 169 -16.36 -17.72 -17.36
C CYS A 169 -16.81 -19.17 -17.05
N ALA A 170 -17.69 -19.78 -17.85
CA ALA A 170 -18.36 -21.05 -17.55
C ALA A 170 -17.41 -22.24 -17.36
N LYS A 171 -16.23 -22.23 -17.97
CA LYS A 171 -15.31 -23.36 -17.92
C LYS A 171 -14.51 -23.43 -16.59
N GLU A 172 -14.02 -22.30 -16.13
CA GLU A 172 -13.07 -22.19 -15.00
C GLU A 172 -13.62 -21.38 -13.82
N GLY A 173 -14.82 -20.78 -13.97
CA GLY A 173 -15.39 -19.88 -12.96
C GLY A 173 -14.70 -18.52 -12.85
N THR A 174 -13.60 -18.32 -13.59
CA THR A 174 -12.80 -17.09 -13.59
C THR A 174 -12.82 -16.39 -14.94
N LEU A 175 -12.40 -15.11 -14.97
CA LEU A 175 -12.30 -14.33 -16.20
C LEU A 175 -11.29 -14.96 -17.18
N PRO A 176 -11.67 -15.30 -18.42
CA PRO A 176 -10.75 -15.86 -19.39
C PRO A 176 -9.72 -14.82 -19.83
N ASN A 177 -8.47 -15.23 -20.00
CA ASN A 177 -7.45 -14.37 -20.60
C ASN A 177 -7.72 -14.21 -22.11
N LEU A 178 -8.15 -13.00 -22.51
CA LEU A 178 -8.60 -12.69 -23.86
C LEU A 178 -7.53 -13.02 -24.93
N VAL A 179 -6.26 -12.70 -24.68
CA VAL A 179 -5.16 -12.92 -25.64
C VAL A 179 -4.92 -14.43 -25.82
N ARG A 180 -4.89 -15.19 -24.73
CA ARG A 180 -4.72 -16.64 -24.76
C ARG A 180 -5.91 -17.33 -25.43
N ALA A 181 -7.13 -16.91 -25.11
CA ALA A 181 -8.35 -17.43 -25.72
C ALA A 181 -8.41 -17.13 -27.22
N ALA A 182 -8.07 -15.93 -27.65
CA ALA A 182 -7.99 -15.55 -29.06
C ALA A 182 -6.91 -16.33 -29.81
N GLY A 183 -5.73 -16.52 -29.22
CA GLY A 183 -4.67 -17.35 -29.80
C GLY A 183 -5.09 -18.81 -29.95
N ALA A 184 -5.74 -19.39 -28.95
CA ALA A 184 -6.28 -20.74 -29.01
C ALA A 184 -7.39 -20.87 -30.08
N ALA A 185 -8.29 -19.88 -30.19
CA ALA A 185 -9.33 -19.87 -31.23
C ALA A 185 -8.74 -19.81 -32.63
N ALA A 186 -7.71 -19.00 -32.88
CA ALA A 186 -7.00 -18.95 -34.16
C ALA A 186 -6.29 -20.28 -34.47
N GLY A 187 -5.67 -20.91 -33.48
CA GLY A 187 -5.06 -22.24 -33.62
C GLY A 187 -6.06 -23.31 -34.00
N TRP A 188 -7.23 -23.36 -33.35
CA TRP A 188 -8.30 -24.29 -33.71
C TRP A 188 -8.92 -24.01 -35.08
N LEU A 189 -9.06 -22.75 -35.49
CA LEU A 189 -9.53 -22.37 -36.82
C LEU A 189 -8.55 -22.88 -37.88
N ALA A 190 -7.25 -22.70 -37.69
CA ALA A 190 -6.23 -23.20 -38.57
C ALA A 190 -6.20 -24.75 -38.63
N ALA A 191 -6.21 -25.42 -37.47
CA ALA A 191 -6.22 -26.88 -37.37
C ALA A 191 -7.47 -27.51 -38.01
N SER A 192 -8.60 -26.80 -37.98
CA SER A 192 -9.89 -27.29 -38.54
C SER A 192 -10.01 -27.07 -40.03
N LEU A 193 -9.07 -26.40 -40.70
CA LEU A 193 -9.11 -26.09 -42.14
C LEU A 193 -10.50 -25.57 -42.58
N VAL A 194 -11.24 -24.90 -41.69
CA VAL A 194 -12.61 -24.40 -41.83
C VAL A 194 -13.67 -25.51 -41.92
N PHE A 195 -13.42 -26.61 -42.63
CA PHE A 195 -14.36 -27.70 -42.88
C PHE A 195 -14.67 -28.58 -41.66
N PHE A 196 -13.66 -28.75 -40.77
CA PHE A 196 -13.79 -29.56 -39.57
C PHE A 196 -14.20 -28.77 -38.35
N LEU A 197 -14.50 -27.47 -38.49
CA LEU A 197 -14.91 -26.59 -37.41
C LEU A 197 -16.39 -26.72 -37.11
N PRO A 198 -16.82 -27.26 -35.96
CA PRO A 198 -18.24 -27.30 -35.58
C PRO A 198 -18.74 -25.88 -35.35
N ARG A 199 -19.95 -25.58 -35.84
CA ARG A 199 -20.59 -24.29 -35.64
C ARG A 199 -21.38 -24.27 -34.34
N ARG A 200 -21.14 -23.23 -33.51
CA ARG A 200 -21.87 -22.97 -32.27
C ARG A 200 -23.18 -22.24 -32.61
N PRO A 201 -24.37 -22.74 -32.20
CA PRO A 201 -25.61 -21.98 -32.35
C PRO A 201 -25.56 -20.76 -31.37
N VAL A 202 -25.94 -19.60 -31.86
CA VAL A 202 -26.07 -18.35 -31.12
C VAL A 202 -27.40 -17.71 -31.52
N HIS A 203 -28.15 -17.27 -30.51
CA HIS A 203 -29.43 -16.60 -30.75
C HIS A 203 -29.39 -15.19 -30.17
N LEU A 204 -29.77 -14.21 -31.00
CA LEU A 204 -29.90 -12.80 -30.59
C LEU A 204 -31.36 -12.41 -30.68
N HIS A 205 -31.97 -12.13 -29.55
CA HIS A 205 -33.32 -11.55 -29.46
C HIS A 205 -33.23 -10.06 -29.14
N ALA A 206 -33.85 -9.20 -29.92
CA ALA A 206 -33.84 -7.75 -29.69
C ALA A 206 -35.28 -7.23 -29.51
N GLU A 207 -35.47 -6.38 -28.52
CA GLU A 207 -36.73 -5.69 -28.24
C GLU A 207 -36.50 -4.19 -28.14
N VAL A 208 -37.30 -3.40 -28.87
CA VAL A 208 -37.38 -1.96 -28.66
C VAL A 208 -38.37 -1.69 -27.51
N VAL A 209 -37.84 -1.25 -26.38
CA VAL A 209 -38.69 -1.04 -25.20
C VAL A 209 -39.14 0.43 -25.14
N PRO A 210 -40.46 0.70 -25.18
CA PRO A 210 -40.99 2.04 -24.97
C PRO A 210 -40.65 2.56 -23.59
N ARG A 211 -40.47 3.88 -23.47
CA ARG A 211 -39.99 4.49 -22.21
C ARG A 211 -40.96 4.32 -21.04
N ASP A 212 -42.25 4.32 -21.31
CA ASP A 212 -43.32 4.12 -20.32
C ASP A 212 -43.35 2.69 -19.72
N ARG A 213 -42.67 1.71 -20.37
CA ARG A 213 -42.45 0.37 -19.81
C ARG A 213 -41.21 0.23 -18.96
N LEU A 214 -40.34 1.27 -18.90
CA LEU A 214 -39.12 1.25 -18.11
C LEU A 214 -39.41 1.78 -16.69
N PRO A 215 -39.20 0.99 -15.65
CA PRO A 215 -39.42 1.42 -14.27
C PRO A 215 -38.21 2.28 -13.79
N LEU A 216 -38.19 3.57 -14.21
CA LEU A 216 -37.11 4.51 -13.94
C LEU A 216 -37.27 5.29 -12.63
N GLU A 217 -38.29 4.97 -11.84
CA GLU A 217 -38.53 5.56 -10.53
C GLU A 217 -37.44 5.22 -9.52
N SER A 218 -36.83 4.05 -9.64
CA SER A 218 -35.65 3.70 -8.86
C SER A 218 -34.67 2.86 -9.69
N ARG A 219 -33.40 2.92 -9.30
CA ARG A 219 -32.31 2.12 -9.89
C ARG A 219 -32.58 0.62 -9.71
N GLU A 220 -33.04 0.25 -8.52
CA GLU A 220 -33.32 -1.12 -8.12
C GLU A 220 -34.43 -1.73 -8.98
N SER A 221 -35.55 -1.03 -9.14
CA SER A 221 -36.65 -1.47 -9.99
C SER A 221 -36.23 -1.63 -11.44
N PHE A 222 -35.40 -0.68 -11.94
CA PHE A 222 -34.89 -0.75 -13.31
C PHE A 222 -33.93 -1.94 -13.52
N ASN A 223 -33.02 -2.17 -12.60
CA ASN A 223 -32.06 -3.29 -12.71
C ASN A 223 -32.77 -4.64 -12.57
N ALA A 224 -33.72 -4.79 -11.66
CA ALA A 224 -34.56 -5.98 -11.53
C ALA A 224 -35.38 -6.25 -12.80
N PHE A 225 -35.90 -5.20 -13.43
CA PHE A 225 -36.59 -5.33 -14.75
C PHE A 225 -35.64 -5.87 -15.82
N LEU A 226 -34.38 -5.34 -15.90
CA LEU A 226 -33.39 -5.84 -16.86
C LEU A 226 -33.03 -7.30 -16.60
N GLU A 227 -32.79 -7.71 -15.38
CA GLU A 227 -32.49 -9.10 -15.00
C GLU A 227 -33.64 -10.02 -15.35
N SER A 228 -34.86 -9.65 -14.99
CA SER A 228 -36.08 -10.41 -15.35
C SER A 228 -36.24 -10.57 -16.87
N TRP A 229 -35.92 -9.51 -17.63
CA TRP A 229 -36.02 -9.55 -19.10
C TRP A 229 -34.93 -10.44 -19.71
N TYR A 230 -33.67 -10.37 -19.24
CA TYR A 230 -32.61 -11.24 -19.74
C TYR A 230 -32.83 -12.70 -19.41
N ASP A 231 -33.44 -12.98 -18.27
CA ASP A 231 -33.67 -14.33 -17.76
C ASP A 231 -35.12 -14.85 -18.02
N ALA A 232 -35.90 -14.15 -18.89
CA ALA A 232 -37.30 -14.50 -19.16
C ALA A 232 -37.51 -15.96 -19.57
N ASP A 233 -36.50 -16.59 -20.21
CA ASP A 233 -36.57 -18.03 -20.62
C ASP A 233 -35.84 -18.94 -19.58
N GLY A 234 -35.56 -18.43 -18.37
CA GLY A 234 -34.83 -19.14 -17.32
C GLY A 234 -33.29 -19.06 -17.47
N GLY A 235 -32.59 -19.59 -16.49
CA GLY A 235 -31.13 -19.64 -16.49
C GLY A 235 -30.54 -20.41 -17.64
N GLN A 236 -29.42 -19.97 -18.20
CA GLN A 236 -28.76 -20.57 -19.34
C GLN A 236 -27.76 -21.64 -18.93
N ALA A 237 -28.06 -22.93 -19.19
CA ALA A 237 -27.07 -23.99 -19.05
C ALA A 237 -25.86 -23.75 -19.97
N PRO A 238 -24.63 -24.01 -19.55
CA PRO A 238 -23.44 -23.82 -20.36
C PRO A 238 -23.41 -24.82 -21.53
N GLN A 239 -23.22 -24.30 -22.75
CA GLN A 239 -23.13 -25.12 -23.95
C GLN A 239 -21.64 -25.35 -24.26
N PHE A 240 -21.20 -26.61 -24.30
CA PHE A 240 -19.85 -26.99 -24.67
C PHE A 240 -19.81 -27.56 -26.07
N VAL A 241 -19.42 -26.74 -27.06
CA VAL A 241 -19.30 -27.14 -28.46
C VAL A 241 -17.84 -27.41 -28.81
N ARG A 242 -17.50 -28.60 -29.31
CA ARG A 242 -16.14 -28.98 -29.72
C ARG A 242 -15.53 -27.96 -30.67
N TYR A 243 -14.21 -27.82 -30.60
CA TYR A 243 -13.44 -26.94 -31.49
C TYR A 243 -12.96 -27.60 -32.77
N HIS A 244 -13.02 -28.94 -32.83
CA HIS A 244 -12.72 -29.73 -34.00
C HIS A 244 -13.64 -30.96 -34.05
N ARG A 245 -14.14 -31.36 -35.24
CA ARG A 245 -15.08 -32.50 -35.35
C ARG A 245 -14.47 -33.83 -34.91
N LEU A 246 -13.16 -34.05 -35.16
CA LEU A 246 -12.46 -35.30 -34.88
C LEU A 246 -11.65 -35.27 -33.60
N PHE A 247 -11.04 -34.10 -33.26
CA PHE A 247 -10.12 -33.93 -32.14
C PHE A 247 -10.63 -32.90 -31.12
N GLY A 248 -9.99 -32.88 -29.95
CA GLY A 248 -10.28 -31.91 -28.90
C GLY A 248 -11.12 -32.48 -27.74
N PRO A 249 -11.32 -31.73 -26.67
CA PRO A 249 -12.00 -32.19 -25.48
C PRO A 249 -13.46 -32.56 -25.82
N ARG A 250 -13.88 -33.74 -25.37
CA ARG A 250 -15.23 -34.26 -25.63
C ARG A 250 -16.28 -33.63 -24.71
N GLU A 251 -15.87 -33.23 -23.49
CA GLU A 251 -16.76 -32.65 -22.49
C GLU A 251 -16.09 -31.46 -21.81
N GLY A 252 -16.87 -30.45 -21.46
CA GLY A 252 -16.49 -29.34 -20.60
C GLY A 252 -17.22 -29.48 -19.26
N HIS A 253 -16.58 -29.13 -18.21
CA HIS A 253 -17.20 -29.09 -16.89
C HIS A 253 -17.38 -27.62 -16.47
N PHE A 254 -18.60 -27.30 -16.03
CA PHE A 254 -18.87 -26.05 -15.35
C PHE A 254 -18.31 -26.11 -13.93
N ARG A 255 -17.47 -25.16 -13.59
CA ARG A 255 -17.07 -24.90 -12.19
C ARG A 255 -17.79 -23.61 -11.77
N PRO A 256 -18.70 -23.68 -10.79
CA PRO A 256 -19.25 -22.46 -10.23
C PRO A 256 -18.06 -21.61 -9.72
N ALA A 257 -18.18 -20.29 -9.85
CA ALA A 257 -17.26 -19.39 -9.12
C ALA A 257 -17.30 -19.80 -7.66
N ALA A 258 -16.13 -19.96 -7.03
CA ALA A 258 -16.07 -20.22 -5.61
C ALA A 258 -16.85 -19.09 -4.93
N GLY A 259 -17.94 -19.44 -4.26
CA GLY A 259 -18.69 -18.53 -3.43
C GLY A 259 -17.72 -17.91 -2.38
N GLY A 260 -18.00 -16.70 -1.92
CA GLY A 260 -17.23 -16.06 -0.87
C GLY A 260 -16.98 -17.02 0.29
N GLN A 261 -15.85 -16.90 0.97
CA GLN A 261 -15.52 -17.77 2.10
C GLN A 261 -16.63 -17.67 3.14
N ALA A 262 -17.17 -18.82 3.55
CA ALA A 262 -18.08 -18.87 4.67
C ALA A 262 -17.32 -18.34 5.92
N VAL A 263 -17.70 -17.17 6.37
CA VAL A 263 -17.18 -16.57 7.61
C VAL A 263 -17.99 -17.13 8.77
N ASP A 264 -17.32 -17.76 9.73
CA ASP A 264 -17.98 -18.20 10.96
C ASP A 264 -18.16 -17.00 11.91
N PRO A 265 -19.39 -16.51 12.12
CA PRO A 265 -19.65 -15.34 12.95
C PRO A 265 -19.23 -15.55 14.41
N ALA A 266 -19.21 -16.80 14.90
CA ALA A 266 -18.82 -17.12 16.27
C ALA A 266 -17.34 -16.83 16.56
N THR A 267 -16.53 -16.68 15.52
CA THR A 267 -15.11 -16.36 15.65
C THR A 267 -14.84 -14.84 15.66
N LEU A 268 -15.83 -14.01 15.33
CA LEU A 268 -15.68 -12.56 15.19
C LEU A 268 -15.97 -11.83 16.51
N SER A 269 -15.33 -10.67 16.70
CA SER A 269 -15.62 -9.80 17.84
C SER A 269 -17.04 -9.24 17.75
N PRO A 270 -17.92 -9.47 18.74
CA PRO A 270 -19.29 -8.92 18.74
C PRO A 270 -19.33 -7.40 18.72
N LYS A 271 -18.26 -6.74 19.20
CA LYS A 271 -18.12 -5.27 19.17
C LYS A 271 -17.82 -4.79 17.74
N THR A 272 -16.89 -5.45 17.06
CA THR A 272 -16.54 -5.14 15.66
C THR A 272 -17.74 -5.31 14.74
N VAL A 273 -18.47 -6.42 14.89
CA VAL A 273 -19.69 -6.70 14.10
C VAL A 273 -20.73 -5.57 14.27
N ARG A 274 -20.99 -5.13 15.49
CA ARG A 274 -21.93 -4.01 15.74
C ARG A 274 -21.47 -2.73 15.07
N GLN A 275 -20.22 -2.34 15.26
CA GLN A 275 -19.67 -1.11 14.67
C GLN A 275 -19.74 -1.11 13.15
N VAL A 276 -19.48 -2.25 12.50
CA VAL A 276 -19.63 -2.39 11.04
C VAL A 276 -21.07 -2.30 10.61
N ASN A 277 -22.01 -2.88 11.37
CA ASN A 277 -23.45 -2.78 11.07
C ASN A 277 -23.92 -1.33 11.17
N ASP A 278 -23.45 -0.57 12.17
CA ASP A 278 -23.75 0.87 12.33
C ASP A 278 -23.21 1.67 11.13
N LEU A 279 -22.01 1.34 10.64
CA LEU A 279 -21.43 1.96 9.42
C LEU A 279 -22.29 1.67 8.18
N VAL A 280 -22.71 0.41 8.00
CA VAL A 280 -23.54 0.00 6.87
C VAL A 280 -24.92 0.69 6.93
N ALA A 281 -25.55 0.74 8.13
CA ALA A 281 -26.81 1.42 8.35
C ALA A 281 -26.71 2.92 8.04
N ALA A 282 -25.62 3.58 8.47
CA ALA A 282 -25.36 4.99 8.16
C ALA A 282 -25.23 5.24 6.66
N HIS A 283 -24.59 4.31 5.93
CA HIS A 283 -24.43 4.39 4.47
C HIS A 283 -25.76 4.19 3.73
N LEU A 284 -26.57 3.24 4.20
CA LEU A 284 -27.93 2.97 3.68
C LEU A 284 -28.95 4.04 4.09
N LYS A 285 -28.64 4.89 5.10
CA LYS A 285 -29.56 5.86 5.73
C LYS A 285 -30.82 5.18 6.30
N ARG A 286 -30.71 3.93 6.68
CA ARG A 286 -31.75 3.12 7.35
C ARG A 286 -31.11 2.01 8.16
N ASP A 287 -31.81 1.49 9.14
CA ASP A 287 -31.38 0.31 9.88
C ASP A 287 -31.49 -0.96 9.03
N LEU A 288 -30.62 -1.92 9.32
CA LEU A 288 -30.66 -3.26 8.73
C LEU A 288 -31.70 -4.10 9.48
N THR A 289 -32.49 -4.87 8.73
CA THR A 289 -33.42 -5.84 9.32
C THR A 289 -32.69 -7.07 9.85
N ALA A 290 -33.36 -7.85 10.73
CA ALA A 290 -32.78 -9.08 11.27
C ALA A 290 -32.44 -10.13 10.18
N GLU A 291 -33.18 -10.11 9.07
CA GLU A 291 -32.94 -10.98 7.92
C GLU A 291 -31.72 -10.51 7.10
N GLU A 292 -31.45 -9.22 7.08
CA GLU A 292 -30.29 -8.62 6.40
C GLU A 292 -28.99 -8.78 7.22
N LEU A 293 -29.08 -8.94 8.53
CA LEU A 293 -27.94 -9.11 9.44
C LEU A 293 -27.38 -10.55 9.44
N GLN A 294 -27.24 -11.15 8.26
CA GLN A 294 -26.65 -12.49 8.07
C GLN A 294 -25.27 -12.37 7.40
N PRO A 295 -24.31 -13.24 7.73
CA PRO A 295 -22.97 -13.18 7.12
C PRO A 295 -22.98 -13.39 5.62
N GLU A 296 -23.94 -14.12 5.09
CA GLU A 296 -24.13 -14.39 3.67
C GLU A 296 -24.83 -13.24 2.93
N THR A 297 -25.33 -12.23 3.64
CA THR A 297 -26.05 -11.10 3.04
C THR A 297 -25.11 -10.34 2.11
N ARG A 298 -25.47 -10.31 0.86
CA ARG A 298 -24.73 -9.61 -0.19
C ARG A 298 -25.07 -8.13 -0.18
N PHE A 299 -24.08 -7.29 -0.45
CA PHE A 299 -24.28 -5.84 -0.50
C PHE A 299 -25.27 -5.41 -1.58
N ASP A 300 -25.28 -6.08 -2.73
CA ASP A 300 -26.25 -5.80 -3.78
C ASP A 300 -27.69 -6.15 -3.38
N ALA A 301 -27.90 -7.12 -2.49
CA ALA A 301 -29.23 -7.47 -1.96
C ALA A 301 -29.78 -6.42 -0.99
N ILE A 302 -28.93 -5.65 -0.33
CA ILE A 302 -29.32 -4.58 0.61
C ILE A 302 -29.23 -3.18 -0.01
N GLY A 303 -28.99 -3.09 -1.32
CA GLY A 303 -29.01 -1.84 -2.09
C GLY A 303 -27.69 -1.09 -2.17
N LEU A 304 -26.55 -1.71 -1.77
CA LEU A 304 -25.22 -1.12 -1.88
C LEU A 304 -24.58 -1.46 -3.22
N ASP A 305 -24.13 -0.45 -3.95
CA ASP A 305 -23.45 -0.63 -5.23
C ASP A 305 -21.92 -0.85 -5.08
N SER A 306 -21.23 -0.96 -6.21
CA SER A 306 -19.78 -1.17 -6.21
C SER A 306 -18.99 0.02 -5.62
N LEU A 307 -19.55 1.23 -5.68
CA LEU A 307 -18.94 2.42 -5.08
C LEU A 307 -19.21 2.46 -3.58
N ASP A 308 -20.44 2.17 -3.17
CA ASP A 308 -20.83 2.07 -1.76
C ASP A 308 -19.99 1.00 -1.04
N ARG A 309 -19.74 -0.16 -1.69
CA ARG A 309 -18.84 -1.20 -1.17
C ARG A 309 -17.41 -0.73 -0.99
N MET A 310 -16.92 0.06 -1.95
CA MET A 310 -15.58 0.63 -1.88
C MET A 310 -15.48 1.66 -0.76
N ASP A 311 -16.46 2.53 -0.65
CA ASP A 311 -16.49 3.55 0.39
C ASP A 311 -16.59 2.91 1.78
N LEU A 312 -17.38 1.85 1.94
CA LEU A 312 -17.46 1.06 3.16
C LEU A 312 -16.14 0.34 3.47
N ALA A 313 -15.50 -0.30 2.48
CA ALA A 313 -14.23 -0.97 2.68
C ALA A 313 -13.11 0.02 3.08
N LEU A 314 -13.09 1.21 2.47
CA LEU A 314 -12.17 2.29 2.84
C LEU A 314 -12.46 2.86 4.22
N GLU A 315 -13.74 2.97 4.59
CA GLU A 315 -14.14 3.42 5.92
C GLU A 315 -13.76 2.41 6.99
N VAL A 316 -13.97 1.11 6.72
CA VAL A 316 -13.50 0.01 7.57
C VAL A 316 -11.97 0.01 7.68
N GLU A 317 -11.24 0.20 6.57
CA GLU A 317 -9.77 0.32 6.61
C GLU A 317 -9.34 1.52 7.48
N ARG A 318 -10.02 2.65 7.35
CA ARG A 318 -9.73 3.87 8.12
C ARG A 318 -10.02 3.70 9.61
N GLN A 319 -11.13 3.04 9.95
CA GLN A 319 -11.60 2.91 11.33
C GLN A 319 -10.97 1.74 12.08
N PHE A 320 -10.71 0.62 11.39
CA PHE A 320 -10.23 -0.62 11.99
C PHE A 320 -8.77 -0.95 11.61
N GLY A 321 -8.20 -0.25 10.61
CA GLY A 321 -6.80 -0.39 10.22
C GLY A 321 -6.47 -1.63 9.39
N PHE A 322 -7.45 -2.46 9.03
CA PHE A 322 -7.24 -3.67 8.22
C PHE A 322 -7.57 -3.40 6.75
N HIS A 323 -6.68 -3.82 5.86
CA HIS A 323 -6.82 -3.70 4.42
C HIS A 323 -6.91 -5.08 3.75
N SER A 324 -7.74 -5.20 2.73
CA SER A 324 -7.77 -6.37 1.87
C SER A 324 -7.83 -5.95 0.40
N ASP A 325 -6.97 -6.55 -0.44
CA ASP A 325 -7.09 -6.45 -1.91
C ASP A 325 -8.24 -7.33 -2.45
N ALA A 326 -8.87 -8.15 -1.60
CA ALA A 326 -10.03 -8.95 -1.97
C ALA A 326 -11.28 -8.06 -2.08
N VAL A 327 -12.07 -8.31 -3.09
CA VAL A 327 -13.38 -7.66 -3.23
C VAL A 327 -14.30 -8.25 -2.18
N VAL A 328 -14.73 -7.43 -1.23
CA VAL A 328 -15.69 -7.78 -0.19
C VAL A 328 -17.09 -7.68 -0.81
N ASP A 329 -17.81 -8.79 -0.87
CA ASP A 329 -19.14 -8.90 -1.53
C ASP A 329 -20.27 -9.17 -0.52
N THR A 330 -19.95 -9.59 0.70
CA THR A 330 -20.93 -9.92 1.74
C THR A 330 -20.68 -9.18 3.05
N LEU A 331 -21.72 -9.11 3.88
CA LEU A 331 -21.66 -8.49 5.20
C LEU A 331 -20.67 -9.24 6.13
N GLY A 332 -20.68 -10.59 6.08
CA GLY A 332 -19.72 -11.41 6.83
C GLY A 332 -18.27 -11.20 6.42
N GLU A 333 -18.00 -11.00 5.13
CA GLU A 333 -16.66 -10.65 4.66
C GLU A 333 -16.24 -9.25 5.15
N LEU A 334 -17.16 -8.28 5.22
CA LEU A 334 -16.88 -6.96 5.78
C LEU A 334 -16.61 -7.03 7.29
N TRP A 335 -17.37 -7.84 8.03
CA TRP A 335 -17.10 -8.08 9.45
C TRP A 335 -15.72 -8.71 9.64
N ALA A 336 -15.38 -9.73 8.83
CA ALA A 336 -14.09 -10.39 8.89
C ALA A 336 -12.93 -9.46 8.48
N LEU A 337 -13.16 -8.54 7.52
CA LEU A 337 -12.20 -7.49 7.17
C LEU A 337 -11.95 -6.57 8.37
N ALA A 338 -13.02 -6.06 8.98
CA ALA A 338 -12.95 -5.16 10.13
C ALA A 338 -12.30 -5.81 11.36
N ASP A 339 -12.46 -7.14 11.52
CA ASP A 339 -11.87 -7.94 12.61
C ASP A 339 -10.47 -8.49 12.24
N GLY A 340 -9.90 -8.09 11.09
CA GLY A 340 -8.60 -8.57 10.59
C GLY A 340 -8.54 -10.06 10.26
N LYS A 341 -9.71 -10.73 10.16
CA LYS A 341 -9.85 -12.17 9.93
C LYS A 341 -10.28 -12.54 8.51
N LEU A 342 -10.46 -11.56 7.63
CA LEU A 342 -10.73 -11.83 6.22
C LEU A 342 -9.50 -12.51 5.62
N ALA A 343 -9.54 -13.84 5.56
CA ALA A 343 -8.54 -14.58 4.83
C ALA A 343 -8.67 -14.21 3.34
N THR A 344 -7.65 -13.58 2.77
CA THR A 344 -7.55 -13.52 1.31
C THR A 344 -7.77 -14.92 0.78
N ALA A 345 -8.77 -15.09 -0.11
CA ALA A 345 -9.13 -16.37 -0.69
C ALA A 345 -7.99 -16.94 -1.56
N ALA A 346 -7.04 -17.55 -0.88
CA ALA A 346 -6.22 -18.62 -1.40
C ALA A 346 -6.28 -19.71 -0.33
N ALA A 347 -6.74 -20.89 -0.68
CA ALA A 347 -6.38 -22.13 0.01
C ALA A 347 -4.91 -22.01 0.44
N PRO A 348 -4.43 -22.71 1.50
CA PRO A 348 -3.01 -22.73 1.81
C PRO A 348 -2.27 -23.28 0.59
N ALA A 349 -2.07 -22.38 -0.39
CA ALA A 349 -1.11 -22.60 -1.42
C ALA A 349 0.19 -22.77 -0.64
N GLN A 350 0.86 -23.90 -0.83
CA GLN A 350 2.25 -24.06 -0.45
C GLN A 350 2.90 -22.70 -0.74
N PRO A 351 3.65 -22.12 0.21
CA PRO A 351 4.23 -20.81 0.05
C PRO A 351 4.87 -20.74 -1.32
N ALA A 352 4.43 -19.79 -2.14
CA ALA A 352 4.92 -19.69 -3.51
C ALA A 352 6.42 -19.51 -3.42
N ALA A 353 7.17 -20.51 -3.87
CA ALA A 353 8.63 -20.47 -3.80
C ALA A 353 9.11 -19.14 -4.42
N ALA A 354 10.14 -18.54 -3.82
CA ALA A 354 10.73 -17.34 -4.38
C ALA A 354 11.05 -17.53 -5.87
N PRO A 355 10.89 -16.51 -6.71
CA PRO A 355 11.21 -16.61 -8.12
C PRO A 355 12.61 -17.20 -8.34
N PRO A 356 12.85 -18.07 -9.35
CA PRO A 356 14.17 -18.68 -9.57
C PRO A 356 15.31 -17.66 -9.66
N ALA A 357 15.02 -16.44 -10.11
CA ALA A 357 15.99 -15.35 -10.16
C ALA A 357 16.49 -14.94 -8.77
N TRP A 358 15.67 -15.05 -7.72
CA TRP A 358 16.04 -14.75 -6.34
C TRP A 358 17.05 -15.75 -5.76
N GLN A 359 17.01 -16.99 -6.21
CA GLN A 359 17.85 -18.08 -5.69
C GLN A 359 19.31 -18.02 -6.20
N ARG A 360 19.64 -17.08 -7.08
CA ARG A 360 21.01 -16.91 -7.60
C ARG A 360 21.99 -16.68 -6.46
N PRO A 361 23.20 -17.29 -6.48
CA PRO A 361 24.21 -17.06 -5.46
C PRO A 361 24.55 -15.57 -5.35
N ALA A 362 24.77 -15.11 -4.13
CA ALA A 362 25.29 -13.77 -3.90
C ALA A 362 26.79 -13.72 -4.28
N PRO A 363 27.27 -12.61 -4.84
CA PRO A 363 28.70 -12.46 -5.13
C PRO A 363 29.51 -12.47 -3.83
N SER A 364 30.65 -13.15 -3.85
CA SER A 364 31.61 -13.13 -2.74
C SER A 364 32.29 -11.75 -2.61
N GLY A 365 32.86 -11.46 -1.44
CA GLY A 365 33.63 -10.25 -1.18
C GLY A 365 33.10 -9.42 -0.01
N PRO A 366 33.86 -8.41 0.41
CA PRO A 366 33.53 -7.56 1.55
C PRO A 366 32.27 -6.74 1.27
N ARG A 367 31.53 -6.42 2.33
CA ARG A 367 30.34 -5.56 2.34
C ARG A 367 30.70 -4.21 2.95
N ASP A 368 31.37 -3.38 2.17
CA ASP A 368 31.86 -2.06 2.54
C ASP A 368 31.25 -0.96 1.67
N VAL A 369 31.38 0.27 2.11
CA VAL A 369 30.99 1.47 1.35
C VAL A 369 32.16 1.84 0.42
N LEU A 370 31.89 2.00 -0.88
CA LEU A 370 32.92 2.12 -1.93
C LEU A 370 33.23 3.56 -2.36
N ALA A 371 32.59 4.58 -1.77
CA ALA A 371 32.80 5.99 -2.12
C ALA A 371 32.20 6.92 -1.06
N ASP A 372 32.44 8.23 -1.20
CA ASP A 372 32.08 9.25 -0.23
C ASP A 372 30.76 9.99 -0.57
N THR A 373 30.14 9.68 -1.71
CA THR A 373 28.81 10.19 -2.08
C THR A 373 27.86 9.04 -2.37
N VAL A 374 26.57 9.24 -2.07
CA VAL A 374 25.52 8.21 -2.23
C VAL A 374 25.43 7.72 -3.68
N ALA A 375 25.44 8.65 -4.65
CA ALA A 375 25.37 8.30 -6.07
C ALA A 375 26.57 7.46 -6.51
N GLU A 376 27.77 7.85 -6.09
CA GLU A 376 28.99 7.13 -6.47
C GLU A 376 29.08 5.76 -5.79
N ALA A 377 28.78 5.69 -4.49
CA ALA A 377 28.77 4.43 -3.74
C ALA A 377 27.81 3.41 -4.37
N PHE A 378 26.61 3.86 -4.74
CA PHE A 378 25.63 3.03 -5.43
C PHE A 378 26.14 2.55 -6.79
N VAL A 379 26.62 3.45 -7.64
CA VAL A 379 27.12 3.07 -9.00
C VAL A 379 28.32 2.15 -8.90
N ARG A 380 29.32 2.43 -8.04
CA ARG A 380 30.49 1.55 -7.85
C ARG A 380 30.07 0.16 -7.38
N ARG A 381 29.13 0.06 -6.45
CA ARG A 381 28.61 -1.24 -5.97
C ARG A 381 27.91 -2.00 -7.10
N VAL A 382 27.08 -1.34 -7.89
CA VAL A 382 26.44 -1.97 -9.06
C VAL A 382 27.48 -2.46 -10.08
N LEU A 383 28.50 -1.67 -10.34
CA LEU A 383 29.55 -2.05 -11.32
C LEU A 383 30.42 -3.21 -10.83
N ALA A 384 30.60 -3.34 -9.51
CA ALA A 384 31.33 -4.47 -8.93
C ALA A 384 30.59 -5.81 -9.08
N ALA A 385 29.24 -5.80 -9.07
CA ALA A 385 28.45 -7.03 -9.21
C ALA A 385 27.13 -6.77 -9.97
N PRO A 386 27.17 -6.43 -11.27
CA PRO A 386 26.02 -5.91 -12.02
C PRO A 386 24.86 -6.90 -12.18
N ASP A 387 25.14 -8.18 -12.23
CA ASP A 387 24.13 -9.22 -12.45
C ASP A 387 23.65 -9.88 -11.13
N ALA A 388 24.20 -9.42 -9.98
CA ALA A 388 23.71 -9.81 -8.66
C ALA A 388 22.26 -9.36 -8.45
N VAL A 389 21.50 -10.15 -7.69
CA VAL A 389 20.17 -9.72 -7.23
C VAL A 389 20.33 -8.53 -6.27
N ALA A 390 19.68 -7.43 -6.56
CA ALA A 390 19.69 -6.24 -5.71
C ALA A 390 18.41 -6.14 -4.86
N VAL A 391 17.26 -6.14 -5.51
CA VAL A 391 15.99 -5.88 -4.83
C VAL A 391 14.84 -6.60 -5.54
N ALA A 392 13.80 -6.94 -4.77
CA ALA A 392 12.56 -7.52 -5.30
C ALA A 392 11.35 -6.90 -4.59
N ASP A 393 10.22 -6.85 -5.29
CA ASP A 393 8.89 -6.65 -4.71
C ASP A 393 7.81 -7.37 -5.53
N ALA A 394 6.58 -7.38 -5.04
CA ALA A 394 5.45 -8.04 -5.71
C ALA A 394 5.10 -7.40 -7.07
N VAL A 395 5.37 -6.12 -7.26
CA VAL A 395 5.02 -5.35 -8.48
C VAL A 395 6.10 -5.42 -9.53
N SER A 396 7.37 -5.23 -9.13
CA SER A 396 8.51 -5.13 -10.05
C SER A 396 9.19 -6.48 -10.31
N GLY A 397 8.89 -7.49 -9.46
CA GLY A 397 9.59 -8.76 -9.45
C GLY A 397 11.04 -8.61 -8.99
N VAL A 398 11.91 -9.53 -9.39
CA VAL A 398 13.33 -9.56 -9.00
C VAL A 398 14.18 -8.73 -9.97
N LEU A 399 14.85 -7.69 -9.45
CA LEU A 399 15.77 -6.87 -10.22
C LEU A 399 17.23 -7.18 -9.87
N SER A 400 18.08 -7.27 -10.91
CA SER A 400 19.52 -7.24 -10.72
C SER A 400 20.01 -5.81 -10.45
N ALA A 401 21.19 -5.68 -9.86
CA ALA A 401 21.83 -4.39 -9.62
C ALA A 401 21.92 -3.53 -10.90
N ARG A 402 22.26 -4.15 -12.04
CA ARG A 402 22.24 -3.50 -13.35
C ARG A 402 20.86 -2.95 -13.72
N ARG A 403 19.80 -3.72 -13.52
CA ARG A 403 18.43 -3.26 -13.84
C ARG A 403 17.99 -2.12 -12.94
N LEU A 404 18.36 -2.17 -11.66
CA LEU A 404 18.10 -1.08 -10.71
C LEU A 404 18.82 0.20 -11.16
N LEU A 405 20.11 0.12 -11.55
CA LEU A 405 20.86 1.28 -12.07
C LEU A 405 20.27 1.82 -13.37
N VAL A 406 19.85 0.95 -14.28
CA VAL A 406 19.19 1.37 -15.54
C VAL A 406 17.89 2.11 -15.23
N GLY A 407 17.05 1.58 -14.34
CA GLY A 407 15.81 2.23 -13.89
C GLY A 407 16.07 3.60 -13.27
N ALA A 408 17.00 3.68 -12.32
CA ALA A 408 17.41 4.93 -11.69
C ALA A 408 17.97 5.95 -12.72
N SER A 409 18.77 5.48 -13.69
CA SER A 409 19.35 6.35 -14.73
C SER A 409 18.31 6.89 -15.72
N LEU A 410 17.26 6.13 -16.01
CA LEU A 410 16.14 6.58 -16.85
C LEU A 410 15.32 7.65 -16.13
N MET A 411 15.05 7.46 -14.83
CA MET A 411 14.41 8.48 -13.99
C MET A 411 15.28 9.72 -13.85
N ALA A 412 16.58 9.54 -13.63
CA ALA A 412 17.54 10.66 -13.51
C ALA A 412 17.48 11.64 -14.70
N ARG A 413 17.32 11.13 -15.92
CA ARG A 413 17.18 12.00 -17.10
C ARG A 413 15.93 12.87 -17.07
N ARG A 414 14.85 12.39 -16.50
CA ARG A 414 13.60 13.15 -16.32
C ARG A 414 13.76 14.18 -15.22
N PHE A 415 14.34 13.77 -14.09
CA PHE A 415 14.58 14.63 -12.95
C PHE A 415 15.61 15.73 -13.26
N ALA A 416 16.63 15.45 -14.07
CA ALA A 416 17.61 16.45 -14.49
C ALA A 416 17.01 17.62 -15.27
N ALA A 417 15.87 17.41 -15.95
CA ALA A 417 15.16 18.46 -16.67
C ALA A 417 14.36 19.40 -15.75
N TRP A 418 14.19 19.05 -14.48
CA TRP A 418 13.47 19.87 -13.52
C TRP A 418 14.39 20.96 -12.96
N PRO A 419 13.91 22.22 -12.82
CA PRO A 419 14.72 23.30 -12.29
C PRO A 419 14.99 23.19 -10.79
N GLU A 420 14.10 22.49 -10.05
CA GLU A 420 14.17 22.39 -8.60
C GLU A 420 15.35 21.53 -8.14
N THR A 421 16.04 21.95 -7.07
CA THR A 421 17.08 21.16 -6.42
C THR A 421 16.48 20.13 -5.46
N HIS A 422 15.45 20.50 -4.72
CA HIS A 422 14.77 19.66 -3.74
C HIS A 422 13.53 19.06 -4.37
N VAL A 423 13.38 17.74 -4.26
CA VAL A 423 12.25 16.99 -4.81
C VAL A 423 11.63 16.11 -3.73
N GLY A 424 10.34 16.30 -3.49
CA GLY A 424 9.58 15.48 -2.56
C GLY A 424 9.49 14.02 -3.04
N VAL A 425 9.61 13.08 -2.11
CA VAL A 425 9.41 11.64 -2.35
C VAL A 425 8.36 11.14 -1.37
N MET A 426 7.20 10.74 -1.90
CA MET A 426 6.09 10.20 -1.12
C MET A 426 5.75 8.82 -1.67
N LEU A 427 6.53 7.81 -1.26
CA LEU A 427 6.44 6.42 -1.72
C LEU A 427 6.67 5.45 -0.56
N PRO A 428 5.92 4.33 -0.49
CA PRO A 428 6.15 3.29 0.51
C PRO A 428 7.43 2.50 0.20
N ALA A 429 7.81 1.60 1.12
CA ALA A 429 8.95 0.70 0.92
C ALA A 429 8.73 -0.20 -0.31
N SER A 430 9.38 0.11 -1.41
CA SER A 430 9.19 -0.54 -2.71
C SER A 430 10.41 -0.38 -3.61
N VAL A 431 10.52 -1.21 -4.62
CA VAL A 431 11.54 -1.05 -5.69
C VAL A 431 11.40 0.32 -6.37
N ALA A 432 10.17 0.82 -6.52
CA ALA A 432 9.94 2.13 -7.12
C ALA A 432 10.54 3.27 -6.27
N ALA A 433 10.44 3.19 -4.94
CA ALA A 433 11.07 4.15 -4.04
C ALA A 433 12.60 4.13 -4.16
N ASP A 434 13.21 2.94 -4.25
CA ASP A 434 14.64 2.80 -4.46
C ASP A 434 15.08 3.43 -5.80
N VAL A 435 14.36 3.14 -6.89
CA VAL A 435 14.63 3.71 -8.23
C VAL A 435 14.52 5.23 -8.23
N VAL A 436 13.51 5.79 -7.56
CA VAL A 436 13.34 7.25 -7.47
C VAL A 436 14.45 7.87 -6.63
N PHE A 437 14.73 7.32 -5.44
CA PHE A 437 15.76 7.83 -4.55
C PHE A 437 17.13 7.90 -5.24
N PHE A 438 17.60 6.80 -5.81
CA PHE A 438 18.87 6.79 -6.54
C PHE A 438 18.80 7.57 -7.84
N GLY A 439 17.65 7.63 -8.52
CA GLY A 439 17.43 8.46 -9.70
C GLY A 439 17.60 9.96 -9.41
N LEU A 440 17.11 10.45 -8.28
CA LEU A 440 17.31 11.84 -7.84
C LEU A 440 18.79 12.12 -7.54
N HIS A 441 19.48 11.23 -6.84
CA HIS A 441 20.92 11.38 -6.60
C HIS A 441 21.73 11.37 -7.90
N LEU A 442 21.41 10.51 -8.87
CA LEU A 442 22.05 10.48 -10.18
C LEU A 442 21.76 11.76 -11.02
N ALA A 443 20.66 12.45 -10.73
CA ALA A 443 20.31 13.72 -11.34
C ALA A 443 20.90 14.94 -10.63
N GLY A 444 21.61 14.76 -9.50
CA GLY A 444 22.11 15.85 -8.68
C GLY A 444 21.02 16.56 -7.87
N LYS A 445 19.90 15.90 -7.62
CA LYS A 445 18.78 16.42 -6.83
C LYS A 445 18.84 15.87 -5.41
N VAL A 446 18.25 16.60 -4.47
CA VAL A 446 18.16 16.21 -3.06
C VAL A 446 16.74 15.72 -2.77
N PRO A 447 16.54 14.45 -2.44
CA PRO A 447 15.23 13.94 -2.04
C PRO A 447 14.78 14.53 -0.69
N VAL A 448 13.51 14.94 -0.63
CA VAL A 448 12.80 15.36 0.57
C VAL A 448 11.79 14.27 0.90
N MET A 449 12.04 13.49 1.95
CA MET A 449 11.24 12.32 2.27
C MET A 449 9.97 12.73 3.00
N MET A 450 8.84 12.72 2.28
CA MET A 450 7.54 13.20 2.77
C MET A 450 6.85 12.15 3.64
N ASN A 451 6.67 12.47 4.91
CA ASN A 451 5.98 11.59 5.86
C ASN A 451 4.47 11.88 5.87
N TRP A 452 3.70 11.10 5.10
CA TRP A 452 2.25 11.27 4.98
C TRP A 452 1.46 10.91 6.25
N THR A 453 2.07 10.21 7.21
CA THR A 453 1.39 9.83 8.46
C THR A 453 1.22 11.01 9.42
N THR A 454 1.89 12.13 9.17
CA THR A 454 1.82 13.33 10.00
C THR A 454 0.70 14.30 9.60
N GLY A 455 -0.01 14.01 8.52
CA GLY A 455 -1.14 14.79 8.03
C GLY A 455 -0.77 15.95 7.09
N PRO A 456 -1.79 16.53 6.38
CA PRO A 456 -1.57 17.51 5.32
C PRO A 456 -0.87 18.80 5.77
N ALA A 457 -1.18 19.32 6.96
CA ALA A 457 -0.58 20.55 7.49
C ALA A 457 0.94 20.42 7.68
N ASN A 458 1.41 19.28 8.20
CA ASN A 458 2.83 19.02 8.39
C ASN A 458 3.56 18.79 7.06
N LEU A 459 2.90 18.16 6.09
CA LEU A 459 3.41 18.02 4.74
C LEU A 459 3.58 19.39 4.06
N ALA A 460 2.57 20.26 4.15
CA ALA A 460 2.63 21.62 3.61
C ALA A 460 3.73 22.46 4.31
N HIS A 461 3.93 22.29 5.62
CA HIS A 461 5.05 22.90 6.32
C HIS A 461 6.40 22.43 5.76
N GLY A 462 6.58 21.12 5.58
CA GLY A 462 7.78 20.55 4.98
C GLY A 462 8.07 21.10 3.58
N VAL A 463 7.04 21.19 2.74
CA VAL A 463 7.10 21.78 1.40
C VAL A 463 7.61 23.23 1.44
N ARG A 464 7.06 24.05 2.33
CA ARG A 464 7.48 25.48 2.46
C ARG A 464 8.91 25.62 2.93
N VAL A 465 9.30 24.87 3.99
CA VAL A 465 10.64 24.99 4.57
C VAL A 465 11.74 24.52 3.60
N THR A 466 11.48 23.47 2.84
CA THR A 466 12.42 22.91 1.87
C THR A 466 12.29 23.49 0.46
N GLU A 467 11.35 24.40 0.24
CA GLU A 467 11.03 24.96 -1.09
C GLU A 467 10.75 23.88 -2.16
N THR A 468 10.15 22.77 -1.71
CA THR A 468 9.80 21.66 -2.59
C THR A 468 8.62 22.04 -3.47
N ARG A 469 8.76 21.99 -4.78
CA ARG A 469 7.67 22.31 -5.74
C ARG A 469 7.04 21.06 -6.36
N ARG A 470 7.76 19.94 -6.37
CA ARG A 470 7.27 18.66 -6.91
C ARG A 470 7.46 17.54 -5.93
N ILE A 471 6.44 16.67 -5.85
CA ILE A 471 6.46 15.45 -5.05
C ILE A 471 6.27 14.26 -5.98
N VAL A 472 7.28 13.40 -6.08
CA VAL A 472 7.21 12.14 -6.80
C VAL A 472 6.41 11.14 -5.96
N THR A 473 5.32 10.63 -6.54
CA THR A 473 4.42 9.70 -5.88
C THR A 473 3.75 8.76 -6.89
N SER A 474 2.87 7.87 -6.47
CA SER A 474 2.02 7.07 -7.34
C SER A 474 0.55 7.45 -7.19
N ARG A 475 -0.23 7.30 -8.27
CA ARG A 475 -1.67 7.56 -8.23
C ARG A 475 -2.34 6.67 -7.17
N ARG A 476 -1.97 5.38 -7.14
CA ARG A 476 -2.49 4.43 -6.16
C ARG A 476 -2.31 4.90 -4.71
N LEU A 477 -1.16 5.48 -4.38
CA LEU A 477 -0.90 5.97 -3.02
C LEU A 477 -1.72 7.22 -2.71
N VAL A 478 -1.76 8.20 -3.62
CA VAL A 478 -2.55 9.43 -3.43
C VAL A 478 -4.03 9.11 -3.33
N ASP A 479 -4.54 8.25 -4.21
CA ASP A 479 -5.93 7.78 -4.20
C ASP A 479 -6.28 7.11 -2.85
N ARG A 480 -5.36 6.25 -2.33
CA ARG A 480 -5.54 5.57 -1.03
C ARG A 480 -5.55 6.54 0.15
N LEU A 481 -4.62 7.50 0.17
CA LEU A 481 -4.48 8.43 1.28
C LEU A 481 -5.51 9.55 1.25
N GLY A 482 -5.98 9.95 0.07
CA GLY A 482 -6.86 11.11 -0.12
C GLY A 482 -6.22 12.42 0.35
N ILE A 483 -4.89 12.52 0.28
CA ILE A 483 -4.13 13.68 0.76
C ILE A 483 -3.78 14.58 -0.42
N GLU A 484 -4.10 15.86 -0.30
CA GLU A 484 -3.56 16.93 -1.14
C GLU A 484 -2.54 17.73 -0.33
N VAL A 485 -1.37 17.97 -0.91
CA VAL A 485 -0.29 18.74 -0.27
C VAL A 485 -0.24 20.12 -0.88
N GLU A 486 -0.59 21.11 -0.08
CA GLU A 486 -0.57 22.51 -0.49
C GLU A 486 0.86 22.97 -0.80
N GLY A 487 1.01 23.70 -1.91
CA GLY A 487 2.28 24.33 -2.32
C GLY A 487 3.20 23.46 -3.17
N ALA A 488 2.81 22.22 -3.50
CA ALA A 488 3.57 21.33 -4.38
C ALA A 488 2.68 20.58 -5.37
N GLU A 489 3.21 20.28 -6.55
CA GLU A 489 2.56 19.49 -7.58
C GLU A 489 2.96 18.01 -7.47
N TYR A 490 2.03 17.08 -7.70
CA TYR A 490 2.34 15.67 -7.80
C TYR A 490 2.92 15.31 -9.17
N ALA A 491 4.09 14.69 -9.16
CA ALA A 491 4.70 14.05 -10.33
C ALA A 491 4.47 12.52 -10.23
N PHE A 492 3.48 12.02 -10.95
CA PHE A 492 3.10 10.61 -10.87
C PHE A 492 4.09 9.71 -11.59
N LEU A 493 4.53 8.64 -10.93
CA LEU A 493 5.45 7.65 -11.50
C LEU A 493 4.90 7.01 -12.77
N GLU A 494 3.60 6.81 -12.84
CA GLU A 494 2.91 6.24 -14.00
C GLU A 494 3.13 7.13 -15.24
N ASP A 495 3.03 8.46 -15.11
CA ASP A 495 3.21 9.41 -16.19
C ASP A 495 4.69 9.52 -16.60
N ILE A 496 5.59 9.60 -15.60
CA ILE A 496 7.03 9.62 -15.84
C ILE A 496 7.45 8.36 -16.62
N ARG A 497 6.94 7.19 -16.23
CA ARG A 497 7.23 5.91 -16.86
C ARG A 497 6.68 5.84 -18.30
N GLN A 498 5.49 6.35 -18.55
CA GLN A 498 4.91 6.43 -19.90
C GLN A 498 5.76 7.29 -20.85
N GLY A 499 6.39 8.34 -20.32
CA GLY A 499 7.33 9.19 -21.07
C GLY A 499 8.66 8.52 -21.43
N ILE A 500 8.98 7.32 -20.90
CA ILE A 500 10.21 6.59 -21.19
C ILE A 500 10.03 5.69 -22.41
N GLY A 501 10.67 6.05 -23.52
CA GLY A 501 10.61 5.28 -24.76
C GLY A 501 11.34 3.93 -24.65
N LYS A 502 10.80 2.88 -25.27
CA LYS A 502 11.42 1.55 -25.31
C LYS A 502 12.85 1.57 -25.88
N ALA A 503 13.10 2.37 -26.92
CA ALA A 503 14.43 2.53 -27.53
C ALA A 503 15.43 3.16 -26.54
N GLU A 504 14.99 4.13 -25.72
CA GLU A 504 15.81 4.76 -24.68
C GLU A 504 16.17 3.75 -23.59
N ALA A 505 15.22 2.96 -23.14
CA ALA A 505 15.42 1.90 -22.15
C ALA A 505 16.42 0.86 -22.66
N LEU A 506 16.26 0.37 -23.90
CA LEU A 506 17.18 -0.58 -24.53
C LEU A 506 18.59 0.00 -24.70
N ARG A 507 18.73 1.25 -25.18
CA ARG A 507 20.05 1.91 -25.30
C ARG A 507 20.73 2.04 -23.93
N THR A 508 20.00 2.38 -22.88
CA THR A 508 20.57 2.52 -21.54
C THR A 508 20.99 1.16 -20.98
N LEU A 509 20.19 0.11 -21.20
CA LEU A 509 20.54 -1.26 -20.83
C LEU A 509 21.78 -1.74 -21.60
N PHE A 510 21.88 -1.46 -22.90
CA PHE A 510 23.02 -1.82 -23.72
C PHE A 510 24.31 -1.08 -23.28
N ALA A 511 24.18 0.24 -23.00
CA ALA A 511 25.28 1.04 -22.46
C ALA A 511 25.77 0.53 -21.10
N SER A 512 24.89 -0.02 -20.26
CA SER A 512 25.27 -0.60 -18.96
C SER A 512 26.11 -1.90 -19.10
N ARG A 513 26.07 -2.53 -20.27
CA ARG A 513 26.88 -3.74 -20.57
C ARG A 513 28.19 -3.40 -21.28
N ILE A 514 28.13 -2.50 -22.26
CA ILE A 514 29.28 -2.23 -23.15
C ILE A 514 30.16 -1.11 -22.61
N THR A 515 29.57 -0.08 -22.01
CA THR A 515 30.32 1.10 -21.53
C THR A 515 29.94 1.41 -20.06
N PRO A 516 30.11 0.46 -19.13
CA PRO A 516 29.63 0.65 -17.75
C PRO A 516 30.30 1.83 -17.03
N GLY A 517 31.58 2.10 -17.29
CA GLY A 517 32.30 3.26 -16.75
C GLY A 517 31.70 4.64 -17.12
N ARG A 518 30.81 4.69 -18.13
CA ARG A 518 30.10 5.91 -18.49
C ARG A 518 29.15 6.41 -17.38
N PHE A 519 28.61 5.51 -16.56
CA PHE A 519 27.72 5.89 -15.45
C PHE A 519 28.51 6.67 -14.37
N LEU A 520 29.75 6.26 -14.05
CA LEU A 520 30.61 7.00 -13.13
C LEU A 520 30.99 8.39 -13.69
N ARG A 521 31.35 8.47 -14.98
CA ARG A 521 31.76 9.74 -15.61
C ARG A 521 30.61 10.77 -15.71
N ARG A 522 29.38 10.35 -15.60
CA ARG A 522 28.18 11.18 -15.67
C ARG A 522 27.59 11.55 -14.33
N LEU A 523 28.22 11.14 -13.25
CA LEU A 523 27.76 11.52 -11.93
C LEU A 523 27.83 13.04 -11.76
N PRO A 524 26.83 13.63 -11.07
CA PRO A 524 26.90 15.02 -10.68
C PRO A 524 28.09 15.24 -9.73
N ARG A 525 28.68 16.43 -9.79
CA ARG A 525 29.73 16.81 -8.86
C ARG A 525 29.09 17.11 -7.50
N GLN A 526 29.20 16.21 -6.57
CA GLN A 526 28.71 16.32 -5.20
C GLN A 526 29.89 16.16 -4.25
N ARG A 527 29.83 16.87 -3.11
CA ARG A 527 30.81 16.78 -2.03
C ARG A 527 30.24 15.95 -0.88
N PRO A 528 31.06 15.30 -0.07
CA PRO A 528 30.60 14.55 1.12
C PRO A 528 29.75 15.40 2.07
N ASP A 529 30.03 16.70 2.17
CA ASP A 529 29.33 17.67 3.01
C ASP A 529 28.02 18.19 2.43
N ASP A 530 27.73 17.96 1.16
CA ASP A 530 26.50 18.42 0.54
C ASP A 530 25.30 17.66 1.11
N PRO A 531 24.13 18.30 1.27
CA PRO A 531 22.91 17.61 1.68
C PRO A 531 22.55 16.49 0.72
N ALA A 532 22.36 15.29 1.27
CA ALA A 532 21.97 14.10 0.51
C ALA A 532 20.47 13.80 0.66
N VAL A 533 19.86 14.19 1.78
CA VAL A 533 18.42 13.98 2.02
C VAL A 533 17.90 14.96 3.06
N PHE A 534 16.63 15.31 2.95
CA PHE A 534 15.89 15.95 4.03
C PHE A 534 14.90 14.96 4.64
N LEU A 535 14.97 14.83 5.96
CA LEU A 535 14.02 14.09 6.78
C LEU A 535 13.30 15.04 7.74
N PHE A 536 12.19 14.59 8.31
CA PHE A 536 11.43 15.36 9.27
C PHE A 536 11.34 14.60 10.59
N THR A 537 11.57 15.30 11.72
CA THR A 537 11.31 14.72 13.03
C THR A 537 9.85 14.97 13.41
N SER A 538 9.24 14.01 14.10
CA SER A 538 7.96 14.21 14.76
C SER A 538 8.22 15.09 16.00
N GLY A 539 8.19 16.41 15.82
CA GLY A 539 8.29 17.37 16.93
C GLY A 539 7.09 17.22 17.88
N SER A 540 7.37 17.13 19.18
CA SER A 540 6.33 16.96 20.21
C SER A 540 5.54 18.24 20.53
N GLU A 541 5.94 19.43 20.04
CA GLU A 541 5.38 20.72 20.49
C GLU A 541 5.09 21.74 19.37
N ALA A 542 5.58 21.52 18.16
CA ALA A 542 5.44 22.44 17.03
C ALA A 542 5.53 21.69 15.70
N ALA A 543 5.50 22.43 14.59
CA ALA A 543 5.75 21.88 13.26
C ALA A 543 7.03 21.03 13.20
N PRO A 544 7.06 19.97 12.37
CA PRO A 544 8.20 19.07 12.26
C PRO A 544 9.50 19.81 11.93
N LYS A 545 10.60 19.49 12.64
CA LYS A 545 11.91 20.04 12.32
C LYS A 545 12.50 19.34 11.11
N THR A 546 13.09 20.11 10.21
CA THR A 546 13.71 19.59 8.98
C THR A 546 15.18 19.27 9.24
N VAL A 547 15.56 18.01 9.05
CA VAL A 547 16.91 17.47 9.28
C VAL A 547 17.60 17.24 7.94
N PRO A 548 18.57 18.07 7.55
CA PRO A 548 19.46 17.82 6.43
C PRO A 548 20.51 16.79 6.84
N LEU A 549 20.61 15.68 6.14
CA LEU A 549 21.70 14.72 6.29
C LEU A 549 22.59 14.77 5.07
N THR A 550 23.91 14.84 5.29
CA THR A 550 24.89 14.87 4.21
C THR A 550 25.22 13.47 3.70
N HIS A 551 25.92 13.38 2.57
CA HIS A 551 26.43 12.10 2.07
C HIS A 551 27.34 11.43 3.10
N GLU A 552 28.23 12.21 3.74
CA GLU A 552 29.13 11.73 4.79
C GLU A 552 28.34 11.16 5.98
N ASN A 553 27.33 11.90 6.48
CA ASN A 553 26.49 11.44 7.58
C ASN A 553 25.91 10.05 7.32
N LEU A 554 25.28 9.88 6.15
CA LEU A 554 24.61 8.66 5.78
C LEU A 554 25.57 7.49 5.57
N LEU A 555 26.64 7.70 4.80
CA LEU A 555 27.57 6.63 4.42
C LEU A 555 28.44 6.16 5.57
N THR A 556 28.85 7.07 6.47
CA THR A 556 29.55 6.71 7.71
C THR A 556 28.66 5.85 8.61
N ASN A 557 27.38 6.22 8.73
CA ASN A 557 26.42 5.45 9.52
C ASN A 557 26.15 4.08 8.94
N VAL A 558 26.03 3.97 7.60
CA VAL A 558 25.94 2.67 6.92
C VAL A 558 27.18 1.81 7.17
N ALA A 559 28.39 2.39 7.08
CA ALA A 559 29.63 1.65 7.33
C ALA A 559 29.69 1.12 8.78
N ALA A 560 29.29 1.93 9.74
CA ALA A 560 29.19 1.53 11.15
C ALA A 560 28.16 0.42 11.37
N GLY A 561 26.99 0.52 10.70
CA GLY A 561 25.96 -0.51 10.73
C GLY A 561 26.43 -1.86 10.15
N LEU A 562 27.17 -1.85 9.03
CA LEU A 562 27.73 -3.07 8.45
C LEU A 562 28.71 -3.77 9.39
N GLU A 563 29.50 -3.02 10.16
CA GLU A 563 30.40 -3.55 11.18
C GLU A 563 29.63 -4.19 12.35
N VAL A 564 28.60 -3.50 12.87
CA VAL A 564 27.73 -4.02 13.93
C VAL A 564 27.09 -5.34 13.53
N LEU A 565 26.60 -5.41 12.31
CA LEU A 565 25.88 -6.57 11.75
C LEU A 565 26.84 -7.70 11.35
N GLN A 566 28.14 -7.45 11.22
CA GLN A 566 29.08 -8.39 10.60
C GLN A 566 28.49 -8.94 9.29
N ALA A 567 28.06 -8.02 8.41
CA ALA A 567 27.32 -8.35 7.21
C ALA A 567 28.16 -9.15 6.23
N THR A 568 27.60 -10.23 5.69
CA THR A 568 28.23 -11.18 4.78
C THR A 568 27.58 -11.20 3.40
N ALA A 569 28.22 -11.88 2.46
CA ALA A 569 27.67 -12.11 1.12
C ALA A 569 26.38 -12.95 1.13
N GLY A 570 26.22 -13.83 2.12
CA GLY A 570 25.04 -14.69 2.26
C GLY A 570 23.81 -13.98 2.82
N ASP A 571 23.99 -12.77 3.35
CA ASP A 571 22.89 -12.05 3.96
C ASP A 571 21.87 -11.52 2.93
N SER A 572 20.63 -11.52 3.34
CA SER A 572 19.49 -10.95 2.60
C SER A 572 18.49 -10.29 3.57
N LEU A 573 17.87 -9.23 3.13
CA LEU A 573 17.07 -8.35 3.97
C LEU A 573 15.59 -8.36 3.57
N LEU A 574 14.68 -8.44 4.54
CA LEU A 574 13.30 -8.01 4.36
C LEU A 574 13.17 -6.54 4.77
N GLY A 575 12.83 -5.67 3.81
CA GLY A 575 12.70 -4.24 4.00
C GLY A 575 11.26 -3.77 3.86
N PHE A 576 10.65 -3.34 4.96
CA PHE A 576 9.26 -2.85 4.99
C PHE A 576 9.10 -1.54 5.78
N LEU A 577 10.11 -1.13 6.56
CA LEU A 577 10.06 0.15 7.25
C LEU A 577 10.00 1.31 6.25
N PRO A 578 9.11 2.29 6.46
CA PRO A 578 8.93 3.40 5.52
C PRO A 578 10.20 4.23 5.32
N PRO A 579 10.55 4.60 4.07
CA PRO A 579 11.78 5.32 3.76
C PRO A 579 11.78 6.79 4.21
N PHE A 580 10.66 7.34 4.64
CA PHE A 580 10.58 8.67 5.23
C PHE A 580 11.04 8.70 6.71
N HIS A 581 11.29 7.56 7.33
CA HIS A 581 11.97 7.45 8.61
C HIS A 581 13.44 7.13 8.39
N SER A 582 14.34 7.75 9.17
CA SER A 582 15.78 7.54 9.05
C SER A 582 16.19 6.07 9.19
N PHE A 583 15.51 5.30 10.07
CA PHE A 583 15.77 3.86 10.23
C PHE A 583 15.39 3.08 8.97
N GLY A 584 14.22 3.37 8.37
CA GLY A 584 13.79 2.78 7.10
C GLY A 584 14.68 3.19 5.92
N LEU A 585 15.05 4.46 5.83
CA LEU A 585 15.93 4.96 4.77
C LEU A 585 17.32 4.32 4.84
N THR A 586 17.99 4.44 5.99
CA THR A 586 19.36 3.96 6.13
C THR A 586 19.43 2.43 6.12
N GLY A 587 18.56 1.75 6.90
CA GLY A 587 18.59 0.29 7.01
C GLY A 587 18.02 -0.45 5.81
N ASN A 588 16.92 0.03 5.24
CA ASN A 588 16.25 -0.70 4.16
C ASN A 588 16.63 -0.22 2.76
N VAL A 589 16.94 1.06 2.54
CA VAL A 589 17.26 1.59 1.21
C VAL A 589 18.76 1.69 0.99
N LEU A 590 19.46 2.46 1.81
CA LEU A 590 20.89 2.75 1.61
C LEU A 590 21.77 1.54 1.86
N LEU A 591 21.69 0.95 3.05
CA LEU A 591 22.57 -0.15 3.45
C LEU A 591 22.59 -1.31 2.44
N PRO A 592 21.44 -1.88 2.02
CA PRO A 592 21.49 -2.98 1.05
C PRO A 592 21.99 -2.54 -0.32
N ALA A 593 21.66 -1.33 -0.79
CA ALA A 593 22.03 -0.88 -2.13
C ALA A 593 23.53 -0.56 -2.26
N VAL A 594 24.14 0.08 -1.25
CA VAL A 594 25.56 0.47 -1.31
C VAL A 594 26.49 -0.65 -0.84
N ALA A 595 26.01 -1.58 -0.02
CA ALA A 595 26.78 -2.76 0.40
C ALA A 595 26.58 -3.98 -0.52
N GLY A 596 25.59 -3.96 -1.41
CA GLY A 596 25.29 -5.07 -2.31
C GLY A 596 24.64 -6.26 -1.61
N ILE A 597 23.81 -5.99 -0.62
CA ILE A 597 22.98 -6.98 0.07
C ILE A 597 21.61 -7.04 -0.64
N ARG A 598 21.22 -8.23 -1.09
CA ARG A 598 19.90 -8.37 -1.72
C ARG A 598 18.76 -8.12 -0.72
N SER A 599 17.68 -7.51 -1.17
CA SER A 599 16.55 -7.20 -0.31
C SER A 599 15.22 -7.46 -1.01
N VAL A 600 14.22 -7.90 -0.24
CA VAL A 600 12.83 -7.97 -0.68
C VAL A 600 12.03 -6.90 0.02
N ARG A 601 11.15 -6.17 -0.72
CA ARG A 601 10.37 -5.06 -0.22
C ARG A 601 8.93 -5.46 0.03
N HIS A 602 8.35 -4.88 1.08
CA HIS A 602 6.91 -4.89 1.33
C HIS A 602 6.43 -3.48 1.66
N ALA A 603 5.36 -3.06 0.97
CA ALA A 603 4.90 -1.67 1.04
C ALA A 603 4.13 -1.34 2.32
N ASP A 604 3.52 -2.35 2.94
CA ASP A 604 2.66 -2.20 4.11
C ASP A 604 3.30 -2.82 5.35
N PRO A 605 3.77 -2.01 6.32
CA PRO A 605 4.38 -2.53 7.54
C PRO A 605 3.39 -3.21 8.48
N THR A 606 2.08 -3.01 8.28
CA THR A 606 1.02 -3.59 9.11
C THR A 606 0.52 -4.93 8.59
N ASP A 607 0.81 -5.30 7.33
CA ASP A 607 0.48 -6.61 6.76
C ASP A 607 1.41 -7.71 7.31
N ALA A 608 1.22 -8.06 8.57
CA ALA A 608 2.04 -9.07 9.25
C ALA A 608 2.04 -10.43 8.53
N ARG A 609 0.89 -10.86 7.99
CA ARG A 609 0.77 -12.11 7.22
C ARG A 609 1.53 -12.06 5.90
N GLY A 610 1.49 -10.93 5.20
CA GLY A 610 2.29 -10.69 4.00
C GLY A 610 3.78 -10.74 4.29
N LEU A 611 4.22 -10.13 5.40
CA LEU A 611 5.60 -10.17 5.86
C LEU A 611 6.05 -11.60 6.17
N VAL A 612 5.25 -12.39 6.91
CA VAL A 612 5.53 -13.81 7.21
C VAL A 612 5.66 -14.63 5.92
N ARG A 613 4.72 -14.48 4.96
CA ARG A 613 4.81 -15.15 3.65
C ARG A 613 6.08 -14.80 2.88
N LEU A 614 6.52 -13.53 2.94
CA LEU A 614 7.77 -13.12 2.30
C LEU A 614 9.00 -13.70 3.00
N ILE A 615 8.98 -13.82 4.33
CA ILE A 615 10.06 -14.49 5.07
C ILE A 615 10.14 -15.96 4.67
N GLU A 616 9.01 -16.65 4.62
CA GLU A 616 8.94 -18.06 4.25
C GLU A 616 9.41 -18.31 2.81
N SER A 617 8.92 -17.51 1.86
CA SER A 617 9.23 -17.67 0.43
C SER A 617 10.64 -17.24 0.06
N HIS A 618 11.08 -16.04 0.46
CA HIS A 618 12.36 -15.45 0.09
C HIS A 618 13.50 -15.78 1.04
N ARG A 619 13.20 -16.32 2.23
CA ARG A 619 14.14 -16.74 3.27
C ARG A 619 15.21 -15.68 3.60
N PRO A 620 14.80 -14.43 3.93
CA PRO A 620 15.76 -13.40 4.34
C PRO A 620 16.46 -13.83 5.63
N THR A 621 17.71 -13.37 5.80
CA THR A 621 18.51 -13.62 7.01
C THR A 621 18.48 -12.45 7.98
N MET A 622 18.08 -11.26 7.52
CA MET A 622 18.04 -10.03 8.31
C MET A 622 16.67 -9.39 8.28
N LEU A 623 16.28 -8.84 9.42
CA LEU A 623 15.05 -8.08 9.59
C LEU A 623 15.35 -6.81 10.40
N PHE A 624 15.08 -5.62 9.83
CA PHE A 624 15.04 -4.36 10.58
C PHE A 624 13.60 -4.05 10.93
N THR A 625 13.33 -3.81 12.22
CA THR A 625 11.95 -3.66 12.69
C THR A 625 11.89 -2.81 13.97
N THR A 626 10.69 -2.32 14.31
CA THR A 626 10.39 -1.86 15.66
C THR A 626 9.88 -3.03 16.50
N PRO A 627 9.97 -2.99 17.84
CA PRO A 627 9.35 -4.00 18.70
C PRO A 627 7.87 -4.22 18.42
N THR A 628 7.13 -3.16 18.12
CA THR A 628 5.71 -3.20 17.78
C THR A 628 5.45 -4.03 16.52
N PHE A 629 6.13 -3.71 15.40
CA PHE A 629 5.96 -4.49 14.16
C PHE A 629 6.48 -5.92 14.29
N LEU A 630 7.55 -6.14 15.09
CA LEU A 630 8.03 -7.48 15.39
C LEU A 630 6.96 -8.29 16.12
N GLY A 631 6.26 -7.67 17.08
CA GLY A 631 5.13 -8.29 17.77
C GLY A 631 4.04 -8.77 16.82
N TYR A 632 3.68 -7.95 15.83
CA TYR A 632 2.69 -8.34 14.80
C TYR A 632 3.17 -9.52 13.94
N VAL A 633 4.44 -9.51 13.51
CA VAL A 633 5.03 -10.62 12.74
C VAL A 633 5.02 -11.91 13.57
N LEU A 634 5.43 -11.84 14.85
CA LEU A 634 5.45 -13.00 15.76
C LEU A 634 4.05 -13.55 16.02
N ALA A 635 3.05 -12.69 16.21
CA ALA A 635 1.66 -13.09 16.40
C ALA A 635 1.05 -13.75 15.14
N ALA A 636 1.49 -13.35 13.94
CA ALA A 636 1.03 -13.92 12.67
C ALA A 636 1.69 -15.27 12.33
N CYS A 637 2.78 -15.66 13.01
CA CYS A 637 3.50 -16.92 12.78
C CYS A 637 2.75 -18.11 13.37
N ARG A 638 2.81 -19.24 12.67
CA ARG A 638 2.18 -20.51 13.07
C ARG A 638 3.18 -21.63 13.39
N GLY A 639 4.44 -21.49 12.99
CA GLY A 639 5.46 -22.54 13.15
C GLY A 639 6.88 -22.07 12.86
N THR A 640 7.43 -22.55 11.75
CA THR A 640 8.86 -22.44 11.41
C THR A 640 9.17 -21.35 10.39
N GLU A 641 8.20 -20.47 10.10
CA GLU A 641 8.29 -19.48 9.02
C GLU A 641 9.49 -18.54 9.17
N LEU A 642 9.88 -18.24 10.43
CA LEU A 642 10.98 -17.33 10.74
C LEU A 642 12.36 -17.99 10.84
N HIS A 643 12.48 -19.30 10.60
CA HIS A 643 13.74 -20.04 10.78
C HIS A 643 14.87 -19.62 9.83
N SER A 644 14.59 -18.82 8.80
CA SER A 644 15.64 -18.28 7.95
C SER A 644 16.36 -17.07 8.57
N LEU A 645 15.70 -16.37 9.51
CA LEU A 645 16.26 -15.19 10.16
C LEU A 645 17.48 -15.58 11.02
N ARG A 646 18.49 -14.74 10.97
CA ARG A 646 19.74 -14.84 11.73
C ARG A 646 20.00 -13.60 12.57
N LYS A 647 19.55 -12.45 12.07
CA LYS A 647 19.78 -11.13 12.66
C LYS A 647 18.47 -10.35 12.67
N ILE A 648 17.95 -10.05 13.83
CA ILE A 648 16.78 -9.18 14.00
C ILE A 648 17.26 -7.92 14.69
N ILE A 649 17.21 -6.79 13.99
CA ILE A 649 17.63 -5.49 14.48
C ILE A 649 16.38 -4.74 14.91
N THR A 650 16.29 -4.47 16.20
CA THR A 650 15.16 -3.73 16.78
C THR A 650 15.62 -2.42 17.39
N GLY A 651 14.82 -1.39 17.19
CA GLY A 651 15.13 -0.05 17.69
C GLY A 651 13.93 0.86 17.67
N ALA A 652 14.17 2.13 18.01
CA ALA A 652 13.17 3.18 18.10
C ALA A 652 12.22 3.08 19.32
N GLU A 653 12.10 1.92 19.95
CA GLU A 653 11.33 1.65 21.17
C GLU A 653 12.10 0.65 22.05
N LYS A 654 11.79 0.59 23.35
CA LYS A 654 12.29 -0.48 24.23
C LYS A 654 11.62 -1.81 23.85
N CYS A 655 12.42 -2.85 23.62
CA CYS A 655 11.88 -4.15 23.28
C CYS A 655 11.35 -4.87 24.54
N PRO A 656 10.05 -5.28 24.57
CA PRO A 656 9.51 -6.02 25.70
C PRO A 656 10.14 -7.41 25.84
N GLU A 657 10.30 -7.89 27.08
CA GLU A 657 10.84 -9.25 27.35
C GLU A 657 9.96 -10.36 26.74
N ALA A 658 8.64 -10.15 26.69
CA ALA A 658 7.71 -11.06 26.01
C ALA A 658 8.04 -11.24 24.52
N THR A 659 8.46 -10.15 23.84
CA THR A 659 8.92 -10.18 22.45
C THR A 659 10.20 -10.97 22.30
N PHE A 660 11.18 -10.80 23.21
CA PHE A 660 12.39 -11.63 23.23
C PHE A 660 12.07 -13.11 23.43
N ALA A 661 11.19 -13.43 24.37
CA ALA A 661 10.78 -14.83 24.63
C ALA A 661 10.08 -15.45 23.41
N ALA A 662 9.21 -14.71 22.74
CA ALA A 662 8.54 -15.17 21.52
C ALA A 662 9.55 -15.37 20.36
N CYS A 663 10.52 -14.47 20.18
CA CYS A 663 11.59 -14.63 19.20
C CYS A 663 12.44 -15.87 19.46
N ARG A 664 12.86 -16.10 20.69
CA ARG A 664 13.64 -17.31 21.05
C ARG A 664 12.91 -18.60 20.66
N ARG A 665 11.59 -18.60 20.71
CA ARG A 665 10.75 -19.75 20.33
C ARG A 665 10.54 -19.88 18.83
N LEU A 666 10.20 -18.77 18.13
CA LEU A 666 9.76 -18.78 16.74
C LEU A 666 10.89 -18.54 15.72
N ALA A 667 11.97 -17.89 16.15
CA ALA A 667 13.17 -17.63 15.35
C ALA A 667 14.44 -18.05 16.13
N PRO A 668 14.61 -19.33 16.49
CA PRO A 668 15.65 -19.79 17.43
C PRO A 668 17.08 -19.55 16.91
N GLU A 669 17.23 -19.40 15.61
CA GLU A 669 18.52 -19.15 14.96
C GLU A 669 18.87 -17.64 14.89
N ALA A 670 17.94 -16.76 15.28
CA ALA A 670 18.13 -15.33 15.17
C ALA A 670 18.72 -14.73 16.46
N THR A 671 19.72 -13.87 16.28
CA THR A 671 20.20 -12.98 17.34
C THR A 671 19.45 -11.65 17.26
N ILE A 672 18.86 -11.23 18.37
CA ILE A 672 18.19 -9.92 18.47
C ILE A 672 19.22 -8.89 18.89
N LEU A 673 19.39 -7.86 18.06
CA LEU A 673 20.30 -6.75 18.28
C LEU A 673 19.47 -5.50 18.58
N GLU A 674 19.44 -5.09 19.84
CA GLU A 674 18.87 -3.79 20.19
C GLU A 674 19.83 -2.68 19.82
N GLY A 675 19.28 -1.63 19.19
CA GLY A 675 20.02 -0.42 18.85
C GLY A 675 19.23 0.83 19.21
N TYR A 676 19.96 1.92 19.35
CA TYR A 676 19.44 3.25 19.61
C TYR A 676 19.89 4.20 18.51
N GLY A 677 18.98 5.06 18.10
CA GLY A 677 19.26 6.07 17.11
C GLY A 677 18.16 7.12 16.99
N ILE A 678 18.52 8.23 16.40
CA ILE A 678 17.66 9.38 16.15
C ILE A 678 17.95 9.93 14.75
N THR A 679 17.00 10.63 14.18
CA THR A 679 17.10 11.12 12.80
C THR A 679 18.33 11.98 12.56
N GLU A 680 18.68 12.84 13.53
CA GLU A 680 19.82 13.74 13.51
C GLU A 680 21.18 13.03 13.50
N CYS A 681 21.20 11.73 13.75
CA CYS A 681 22.41 10.89 13.79
C CYS A 681 22.49 9.84 12.67
N SER A 682 21.56 9.83 11.70
CA SER A 682 21.60 9.10 10.41
C SER A 682 21.30 7.58 10.38
N PRO A 683 20.62 6.90 11.27
CA PRO A 683 20.16 7.26 12.59
C PRO A 683 20.98 6.66 13.73
N VAL A 684 21.83 5.60 13.50
CA VAL A 684 22.38 4.73 14.54
C VAL A 684 23.44 5.44 15.35
N VAL A 685 23.24 5.50 16.66
CA VAL A 685 24.17 6.05 17.66
C VAL A 685 24.86 4.95 18.43
N ALA A 686 24.09 3.96 18.91
CA ALA A 686 24.60 2.82 19.67
C ALA A 686 23.86 1.54 19.24
N ALA A 687 24.54 0.41 19.30
CA ALA A 687 23.94 -0.88 19.02
C ALA A 687 24.69 -2.02 19.71
N ASN A 688 23.95 -3.09 20.04
CA ASN A 688 24.55 -4.36 20.39
C ASN A 688 25.19 -5.00 19.15
N ARG A 689 26.41 -5.48 19.27
CA ARG A 689 27.13 -6.15 18.18
C ARG A 689 26.79 -7.65 18.15
N LEU A 690 26.81 -8.25 17.00
CA LEU A 690 26.47 -9.67 16.82
C LEU A 690 27.34 -10.62 17.68
N ASP A 691 28.61 -10.27 17.88
CA ASP A 691 29.58 -11.04 18.67
C ASP A 691 29.59 -10.70 20.17
N LYS A 692 28.91 -9.63 20.60
CA LYS A 692 28.89 -9.14 21.99
C LYS A 692 27.56 -8.48 22.33
N VAL A 693 26.51 -9.30 22.52
CA VAL A 693 25.20 -8.81 22.95
C VAL A 693 25.13 -8.75 24.47
N LYS A 694 24.75 -7.60 25.01
CA LYS A 694 24.45 -7.40 26.44
C LYS A 694 22.97 -7.07 26.59
N ALA A 695 22.21 -8.04 27.12
CA ALA A 695 20.77 -7.90 27.30
C ALA A 695 20.42 -6.68 28.19
N GLY A 696 19.30 -6.02 27.89
CA GLY A 696 18.82 -4.85 28.62
C GLY A 696 19.59 -3.56 28.33
N THR A 697 20.50 -3.57 27.36
CA THR A 697 21.25 -2.39 26.89
C THR A 697 20.98 -2.10 25.43
N ILE A 698 21.16 -0.83 25.05
CA ILE A 698 21.15 -0.39 23.64
C ILE A 698 22.53 -0.53 22.97
N GLY A 699 23.42 -1.30 23.58
CA GLY A 699 24.78 -1.56 23.09
C GLY A 699 25.76 -0.42 23.38
N ARG A 700 26.86 -0.42 22.62
CA ARG A 700 27.92 0.62 22.70
C ARG A 700 27.76 1.61 21.53
N PRO A 701 28.34 2.84 21.68
CA PRO A 701 28.44 3.75 20.54
C PRO A 701 29.07 3.07 19.34
N VAL A 702 28.45 3.28 18.15
CA VAL A 702 28.96 2.68 16.92
C VAL A 702 30.23 3.40 16.44
N ARG A 703 30.98 2.77 15.56
CA ARG A 703 32.22 3.34 15.02
C ARG A 703 32.00 4.77 14.49
N GLY A 704 32.87 5.69 14.90
CA GLY A 704 32.84 7.11 14.53
C GLY A 704 31.86 7.96 15.35
N VAL A 705 31.13 7.37 16.30
CA VAL A 705 30.31 8.12 17.26
C VAL A 705 31.00 8.13 18.61
N GLU A 706 31.23 9.33 19.12
CA GLU A 706 31.62 9.56 20.51
C GLU A 706 30.35 9.88 21.30
N ALA A 707 30.25 9.33 22.51
CA ALA A 707 29.12 9.50 23.41
C ALA A 707 29.63 10.00 24.76
N LEU A 708 28.92 10.95 25.37
CA LEU A 708 29.21 11.50 26.69
C LEU A 708 27.89 11.55 27.46
N VAL A 709 27.89 11.04 28.68
CA VAL A 709 26.74 11.11 29.58
C VAL A 709 26.99 12.20 30.60
N VAL A 710 26.10 13.19 30.64
CA VAL A 710 26.30 14.41 31.44
C VAL A 710 25.07 14.72 32.30
N ASP A 711 25.28 15.46 33.35
CA ASP A 711 24.18 16.09 34.07
C ASP A 711 23.39 17.05 33.14
N PRO A 712 22.07 16.98 33.09
CA PRO A 712 21.24 17.72 32.11
C PRO A 712 21.33 19.26 32.25
N GLU A 713 21.67 19.79 33.41
CA GLU A 713 21.71 21.23 33.69
C GLU A 713 23.14 21.78 33.55
N SER A 714 24.10 21.15 34.21
CA SER A 714 25.50 21.63 34.26
C SER A 714 26.34 21.16 33.06
N HIS A 715 25.90 20.14 32.34
CA HIS A 715 26.64 19.46 31.27
C HIS A 715 28.00 18.88 31.74
N VAL A 716 28.14 18.62 33.02
CA VAL A 716 29.31 17.93 33.58
C VAL A 716 29.16 16.43 33.44
N PRO A 717 30.19 15.69 33.01
CA PRO A 717 30.15 14.23 32.95
C PRO A 717 29.74 13.59 34.28
N VAL A 718 28.86 12.61 34.25
CA VAL A 718 28.41 11.82 35.39
C VAL A 718 29.26 10.56 35.56
N ALA A 719 29.25 9.95 36.76
CA ALA A 719 30.00 8.73 37.01
C ALA A 719 29.37 7.52 36.27
N PRO A 720 30.16 6.47 35.93
CA PRO A 720 29.64 5.24 35.36
C PRO A 720 28.53 4.64 36.24
N GLY A 721 27.42 4.26 35.60
CA GLY A 721 26.20 3.74 36.24
C GLY A 721 25.17 4.82 36.58
N GLU A 722 25.54 6.07 36.66
CA GLU A 722 24.62 7.18 36.90
C GLU A 722 23.83 7.52 35.62
N THR A 723 22.61 8.01 35.82
CA THR A 723 21.74 8.45 34.73
C THR A 723 22.03 9.91 34.39
N GLY A 724 22.29 10.20 33.13
CA GLY A 724 22.49 11.55 32.61
C GLY A 724 21.97 11.70 31.18
N MET A 725 22.04 12.93 30.68
CA MET A 725 21.67 13.24 29.29
C MET A 725 22.78 12.80 28.35
N LEU A 726 22.36 12.09 27.29
CA LEU A 726 23.29 11.64 26.24
C LEU A 726 23.65 12.82 25.32
N LEU A 727 24.92 13.09 25.21
CA LEU A 727 25.53 13.96 24.20
C LEU A 727 26.30 13.11 23.20
N VAL A 728 26.25 13.46 21.93
CA VAL A 728 26.96 12.74 20.88
C VAL A 728 27.67 13.66 19.91
N ARG A 729 28.78 13.19 19.34
CA ARG A 729 29.46 13.84 18.22
C ARG A 729 30.09 12.81 17.28
N GLY A 730 30.32 13.20 16.03
CA GLY A 730 30.94 12.34 15.03
C GLY A 730 30.47 12.65 13.61
N PRO A 731 31.06 12.02 12.59
CA PRO A 731 30.76 12.30 11.19
C PRO A 731 29.34 11.89 10.77
N SER A 732 28.65 11.02 11.50
CA SER A 732 27.26 10.65 11.22
C SER A 732 26.23 11.62 11.81
N ILE A 733 26.68 12.63 12.58
CA ILE A 733 25.80 13.60 13.24
C ILE A 733 25.57 14.79 12.30
N PHE A 734 24.32 15.23 12.16
CA PHE A 734 23.97 16.38 11.33
C PHE A 734 24.62 17.68 11.84
N LYS A 735 24.61 18.74 11.01
CA LYS A 735 25.22 20.03 11.35
C LYS A 735 24.21 21.06 11.89
N GLY A 736 22.94 20.70 12.01
CA GLY A 736 21.86 21.56 12.49
C GLY A 736 20.60 21.46 11.66
N TYR A 737 19.50 21.99 12.18
CA TYR A 737 18.20 21.95 11.49
C TYR A 737 18.15 22.99 10.36
N HIS A 738 17.51 22.64 9.27
CA HIS A 738 17.34 23.53 8.13
C HIS A 738 16.29 24.61 8.42
N ARG A 739 16.66 25.90 8.28
CA ARG A 739 15.78 27.07 8.43
C ARG A 739 14.98 27.04 9.76
N HIS A 740 15.61 26.65 10.85
CA HIS A 740 14.98 26.57 12.16
C HIS A 740 15.36 27.78 13.03
N ALA A 741 14.36 28.52 13.50
CA ALA A 741 14.56 29.73 14.32
C ALA A 741 14.79 29.43 15.81
N GLY A 742 14.71 28.14 16.23
CA GLY A 742 14.90 27.73 17.61
C GLY A 742 16.38 27.72 18.05
N PRO A 743 16.65 27.44 19.34
CA PRO A 743 18.01 27.38 19.87
C PRO A 743 18.86 26.33 19.16
N ALA A 744 20.15 26.59 19.08
CA ALA A 744 21.12 25.65 18.53
C ALA A 744 21.05 24.31 19.28
N PRO A 745 21.02 23.16 18.56
CA PRO A 745 20.91 21.88 19.24
C PRO A 745 22.23 21.35 19.80
N PHE A 746 23.33 22.15 19.73
CA PHE A 746 24.66 21.79 20.18
C PHE A 746 25.01 22.55 21.47
N VAL A 747 25.71 21.85 22.33
CA VAL A 747 26.21 22.40 23.62
C VAL A 747 27.71 22.18 23.76
N ALA A 748 28.37 23.08 24.50
CA ALA A 748 29.74 22.88 24.84
C ALA A 748 29.84 21.96 26.07
N ALA A 749 30.63 20.90 25.96
CA ALA A 749 30.94 19.99 27.08
C ALA A 749 32.31 19.32 26.84
N ALA A 750 33.06 19.02 27.89
CA ALA A 750 34.35 18.31 27.83
C ALA A 750 35.28 18.82 26.71
N GLY A 751 35.37 20.14 26.54
CA GLY A 751 36.25 20.78 25.56
C GLY A 751 35.83 20.67 24.08
N GLY A 752 34.59 20.28 23.79
CA GLY A 752 34.08 20.14 22.44
C GLY A 752 32.64 20.60 22.25
N SER A 753 32.17 20.64 21.00
CA SER A 753 30.79 20.89 20.65
C SER A 753 30.05 19.53 20.45
N TRP A 754 28.96 19.35 21.17
CA TRP A 754 28.22 18.10 21.22
C TRP A 754 26.74 18.31 20.86
N TYR A 755 26.19 17.40 20.08
CA TYR A 755 24.74 17.38 19.83
C TYR A 755 24.00 16.88 21.08
N ARG A 756 23.04 17.65 21.56
CA ARG A 756 22.17 17.33 22.68
C ARG A 756 20.98 16.49 22.22
N THR A 757 20.98 15.19 22.57
CA THR A 757 19.93 14.28 22.13
C THR A 757 18.58 14.52 22.81
N GLY A 758 18.62 15.01 24.07
CA GLY A 758 17.46 15.11 24.96
C GLY A 758 17.01 13.75 25.51
N ASP A 759 17.79 12.70 25.30
CA ASP A 759 17.55 11.37 25.85
C ASP A 759 18.45 11.10 27.07
N LEU A 760 17.88 10.42 28.06
CA LEU A 760 18.60 10.03 29.28
C LEU A 760 19.07 8.59 29.16
N VAL A 761 20.32 8.36 29.50
CA VAL A 761 20.96 7.04 29.51
C VAL A 761 21.83 6.87 30.74
N SER A 762 22.19 5.62 31.06
CA SER A 762 23.34 5.35 31.95
C SER A 762 24.36 4.52 31.17
N ALA A 763 25.66 4.79 31.41
CA ALA A 763 26.77 4.03 30.84
C ALA A 763 27.38 3.14 31.91
N ASP A 764 27.61 1.88 31.64
CA ASP A 764 28.37 1.02 32.57
C ASP A 764 29.89 1.17 32.37
N ALA A 765 30.67 0.49 33.22
CA ALA A 765 32.14 0.53 33.18
C ALA A 765 32.73 0.01 31.86
N ASP A 766 31.97 -0.84 31.12
CA ASP A 766 32.34 -1.36 29.81
C ASP A 766 31.91 -0.47 28.66
N GLY A 767 31.20 0.63 28.91
CA GLY A 767 30.71 1.58 27.95
C GLY A 767 29.40 1.15 27.25
N TYR A 768 28.66 0.15 27.78
CA TYR A 768 27.32 -0.16 27.30
C TYR A 768 26.33 0.86 27.83
N LEU A 769 25.50 1.35 26.94
CA LEU A 769 24.46 2.32 27.23
C LEU A 769 23.13 1.63 27.57
N THR A 770 22.45 2.07 28.61
CA THR A 770 21.08 1.68 28.93
C THR A 770 20.19 2.90 28.80
N PHE A 771 19.15 2.78 27.94
CA PHE A 771 18.16 3.85 27.72
C PHE A 771 17.26 3.98 28.97
N ARG A 772 17.13 5.19 29.51
CA ARG A 772 16.35 5.50 30.71
C ARG A 772 15.09 6.30 30.43
N GLY A 773 15.02 6.97 29.27
CA GLY A 773 13.85 7.73 28.85
C GLY A 773 14.21 9.04 28.13
N ARG A 774 13.19 9.84 27.82
CA ARG A 774 13.38 11.19 27.25
C ARG A 774 13.29 12.24 28.35
N LEU A 775 14.18 13.23 28.33
CA LEU A 775 14.18 14.32 29.30
C LEU A 775 12.82 15.03 29.42
N LYS A 776 12.10 15.20 28.28
CA LYS A 776 10.75 15.76 28.23
C LYS A 776 9.67 14.89 28.88
N ARG A 777 9.95 13.62 29.16
CA ARG A 777 9.06 12.69 29.88
C ARG A 777 9.48 12.50 31.34
N PHE A 778 10.22 13.48 31.88
CA PHE A 778 10.48 13.62 33.30
C PHE A 778 9.85 14.92 33.80
N LEU A 779 9.21 14.85 34.93
CA LEU A 779 8.64 16.01 35.62
C LEU A 779 9.51 16.36 36.83
N LYS A 780 9.66 17.65 37.08
CA LYS A 780 10.37 18.13 38.26
C LYS A 780 9.35 18.56 39.32
N ALA A 781 9.37 17.92 40.48
CA ALA A 781 8.49 18.24 41.58
C ALA A 781 9.23 18.20 42.92
N GLY A 782 9.25 19.33 43.62
CA GLY A 782 9.91 19.41 44.91
C GLY A 782 11.43 19.15 44.90
N GLY A 783 12.10 19.39 43.74
CA GLY A 783 13.53 19.10 43.56
C GLY A 783 13.83 17.66 43.11
N GLU A 784 12.85 16.78 43.04
CA GLU A 784 13.02 15.40 42.57
C GLU A 784 12.53 15.23 41.10
N MET A 785 13.22 14.34 40.39
CA MET A 785 12.87 13.98 38.98
C MET A 785 11.98 12.77 38.96
N ILE A 786 10.78 12.94 38.43
CA ILE A 786 9.77 11.89 38.27
C ILE A 786 9.81 11.33 36.85
N SER A 787 10.14 10.07 36.72
CA SER A 787 10.17 9.37 35.44
C SER A 787 8.80 8.85 35.07
N LEU A 788 8.13 9.46 34.08
CA LEU A 788 6.87 8.95 33.54
C LEU A 788 7.03 7.56 32.91
N PRO A 789 8.14 7.24 32.18
CA PRO A 789 8.39 5.89 31.71
C PRO A 789 8.51 4.85 32.84
N ALA A 790 9.15 5.21 33.96
CA ALA A 790 9.26 4.29 35.10
C ALA A 790 7.91 4.05 35.78
N LEU A 791 7.03 5.04 35.80
CA LEU A 791 5.64 4.88 36.27
C LEU A 791 4.78 4.05 35.31
N GLU A 792 5.07 4.07 34.03
CA GLU A 792 4.33 3.34 33.01
C GLU A 792 4.72 1.83 32.94
N GLU A 793 5.98 1.52 33.16
CA GLU A 793 6.54 0.17 32.98
C GLU A 793 5.80 -0.94 33.76
N PRO A 794 5.43 -0.78 35.05
CA PRO A 794 4.65 -1.79 35.79
C PRO A 794 3.30 -2.12 35.16
N PHE A 795 2.65 -1.08 34.59
CA PHE A 795 1.35 -1.28 33.92
C PHE A 795 1.52 -1.96 32.57
N GLN A 796 2.56 -1.62 31.80
CA GLN A 796 2.85 -2.29 30.53
C GLN A 796 3.19 -3.79 30.72
N LYS A 797 3.90 -4.13 31.81
CA LYS A 797 4.18 -5.53 32.17
C LYS A 797 2.90 -6.32 32.51
N ARG A 798 1.98 -5.67 33.22
CA ARG A 798 0.74 -6.32 33.70
C ARG A 798 -0.36 -6.34 32.63
N TYR A 799 -0.39 -5.33 31.78
CA TYR A 799 -1.36 -5.11 30.73
C TYR A 799 -0.65 -4.87 29.40
N PRO A 800 -0.02 -5.91 28.83
CA PRO A 800 0.70 -5.78 27.58
C PRO A 800 -0.22 -5.31 26.45
N PRO A 801 0.33 -4.71 25.38
CA PRO A 801 -0.42 -4.38 24.17
C PRO A 801 -1.18 -5.58 23.63
N ASP A 802 -2.37 -5.35 23.10
CA ASP A 802 -3.18 -6.35 22.42
C ASP A 802 -3.30 -6.04 20.91
N GLU A 803 -4.23 -6.68 20.23
CA GLU A 803 -4.48 -6.50 18.80
C GLU A 803 -4.92 -5.07 18.46
N ASP A 804 -5.52 -4.35 19.42
CA ASP A 804 -5.97 -2.96 19.28
C ASP A 804 -4.88 -1.92 19.59
N GLY A 805 -3.70 -2.36 20.02
CA GLY A 805 -2.56 -1.50 20.32
C GLY A 805 -2.21 -1.39 21.81
N PRO A 806 -1.56 -0.28 22.25
CA PRO A 806 -1.23 -0.06 23.65
C PRO A 806 -2.50 0.03 24.52
N ARG A 807 -2.50 -0.67 25.66
CA ARG A 807 -3.63 -0.68 26.61
C ARG A 807 -3.48 0.33 27.73
N VAL A 808 -2.25 0.78 27.98
CA VAL A 808 -1.90 1.72 29.04
C VAL A 808 -0.86 2.71 28.55
N ALA A 809 -0.92 3.94 29.07
CA ALA A 809 0.10 4.96 28.87
C ALA A 809 0.08 5.92 30.05
N VAL A 810 1.24 6.44 30.45
CA VAL A 810 1.35 7.46 31.52
C VAL A 810 1.84 8.76 30.91
N GLU A 811 1.15 9.85 31.19
CA GLU A 811 1.61 11.21 30.83
C GLU A 811 1.32 12.18 31.96
N GLY A 812 2.00 13.33 31.97
CA GLY A 812 1.80 14.30 33.02
C GLY A 812 2.38 15.68 32.71
N ILE A 813 2.04 16.64 33.54
CA ILE A 813 2.52 18.03 33.45
C ILE A 813 2.98 18.55 34.81
N GLU A 814 3.85 19.54 34.77
CA GLU A 814 4.18 20.35 35.93
C GLU A 814 3.08 21.39 36.13
N THR A 815 2.66 21.59 37.36
CA THR A 815 1.66 22.59 37.74
C THR A 815 2.23 23.54 38.78
N PRO A 816 1.66 24.74 38.99
CA PRO A 816 2.11 25.66 40.02
C PRO A 816 2.15 25.02 41.44
N ASP A 817 1.25 24.09 41.70
CA ASP A 817 1.09 23.37 42.96
C ASP A 817 1.91 22.07 43.04
N GLY A 818 2.72 21.79 42.01
CA GLY A 818 3.57 20.59 41.94
C GLY A 818 3.51 19.87 40.58
N ARG A 819 2.65 18.86 40.44
CA ARG A 819 2.52 18.06 39.24
C ARG A 819 1.13 17.42 39.14
N HIS A 820 0.77 17.02 37.91
CA HIS A 820 -0.39 16.20 37.65
C HIS A 820 0.01 15.04 36.71
N VAL A 821 -0.07 13.78 37.21
CA VAL A 821 0.32 12.57 36.49
C VAL A 821 -0.89 11.68 36.28
N VAL A 822 -1.18 11.36 35.02
CA VAL A 822 -2.36 10.60 34.60
C VAL A 822 -1.95 9.27 33.98
N LEU A 823 -2.53 8.18 34.45
CA LEU A 823 -2.51 6.89 33.78
C LEU A 823 -3.71 6.79 32.85
N PHE A 824 -3.48 6.66 31.58
CA PHE A 824 -4.50 6.38 30.57
C PHE A 824 -4.64 4.86 30.39
N THR A 825 -5.89 4.36 30.34
CA THR A 825 -6.19 2.93 30.20
C THR A 825 -7.32 2.72 29.17
N THR A 826 -7.36 1.57 28.49
CA THR A 826 -8.49 1.19 27.62
C THR A 826 -9.59 0.41 28.39
N PHE A 827 -9.41 0.19 29.66
CA PHE A 827 -10.30 -0.56 30.54
C PHE A 827 -10.47 0.15 31.89
N ASP A 828 -11.45 -0.24 32.66
CA ASP A 828 -11.68 0.35 33.99
C ASP A 828 -10.62 -0.12 35.00
N LEU A 829 -9.89 0.81 35.58
CA LEU A 829 -8.91 0.57 36.64
C LEU A 829 -9.03 1.67 37.70
N PRO A 830 -9.45 1.33 38.93
CA PRO A 830 -9.51 2.30 40.01
C PRO A 830 -8.10 2.83 40.36
N LEU A 831 -8.00 4.12 40.72
CA LEU A 831 -6.73 4.76 41.10
C LEU A 831 -6.04 4.01 42.26
N ARG A 832 -6.83 3.50 43.22
CA ARG A 832 -6.28 2.69 44.33
C ARG A 832 -5.59 1.42 43.86
N ALA A 833 -6.23 0.69 42.92
CA ALA A 833 -5.65 -0.54 42.35
C ALA A 833 -4.38 -0.21 41.53
N ALA A 834 -4.38 0.91 40.80
CA ALA A 834 -3.19 1.38 40.10
C ALA A 834 -2.05 1.74 41.09
N ALA A 835 -2.33 2.39 42.20
CA ALA A 835 -1.35 2.70 43.24
C ALA A 835 -0.76 1.41 43.88
N GLU A 836 -1.58 0.38 44.11
CA GLU A 836 -1.12 -0.92 44.65
C GLU A 836 -0.14 -1.60 43.67
N ILE A 837 -0.34 -1.49 42.36
CA ILE A 837 0.58 -2.01 41.33
C ILE A 837 1.93 -1.31 41.44
N LEU A 838 1.97 0.04 41.54
CA LEU A 838 3.21 0.79 41.70
C LEU A 838 3.95 0.41 42.96
N VAL A 839 3.25 0.29 44.06
CA VAL A 839 3.85 -0.09 45.39
C VAL A 839 4.44 -1.50 45.32
N ALA A 840 3.76 -2.44 44.63
CA ALA A 840 4.24 -3.82 44.44
C ALA A 840 5.54 -3.86 43.61
N ASP A 841 5.71 -2.93 42.66
CA ASP A 841 6.94 -2.79 41.84
C ASP A 841 8.00 -1.92 42.53
N GLY A 842 7.79 -1.53 43.78
CA GLY A 842 8.78 -0.76 44.60
C GLY A 842 8.71 0.75 44.44
N LEU A 843 7.77 1.30 43.68
CA LEU A 843 7.61 2.74 43.45
C LEU A 843 6.79 3.36 44.58
N ARG A 844 7.35 4.41 45.22
CA ARG A 844 6.75 5.09 46.40
C ARG A 844 7.06 6.59 46.38
N GLY A 845 6.48 7.36 47.31
CA GLY A 845 6.73 8.78 47.48
C GLY A 845 6.23 9.63 46.34
N VAL A 846 7.14 10.33 45.67
CA VAL A 846 6.82 11.17 44.50
C VAL A 846 6.44 10.38 43.28
N MET A 847 6.83 9.11 43.20
CA MET A 847 6.49 8.19 42.10
C MET A 847 5.07 7.61 42.25
N ARG A 848 4.08 8.46 42.08
CA ARG A 848 2.64 8.12 42.20
C ARG A 848 1.82 8.76 41.09
N LEU A 849 0.66 8.20 40.84
CA LEU A 849 -0.35 8.75 39.95
C LEU A 849 -1.29 9.71 40.70
N ASP A 850 -1.79 10.69 40.00
CA ASP A 850 -2.81 11.64 40.53
C ASP A 850 -4.21 11.31 39.95
N GLU A 851 -4.25 10.71 38.77
CA GLU A 851 -5.51 10.35 38.09
C GLU A 851 -5.34 9.05 37.27
N VAL A 852 -6.44 8.29 37.10
CA VAL A 852 -6.57 7.24 36.08
C VAL A 852 -7.73 7.64 35.18
N ARG A 853 -7.46 7.71 33.86
CA ARG A 853 -8.42 8.11 32.84
C ARG A 853 -8.61 7.03 31.81
N ARG A 854 -9.84 6.59 31.64
CA ARG A 854 -10.16 5.66 30.59
C ARG A 854 -10.33 6.36 29.26
N LEU A 855 -9.76 5.77 28.19
CA LEU A 855 -9.96 6.13 26.79
C LEU A 855 -10.47 4.90 26.04
N ASP A 856 -11.22 5.11 24.96
CA ASP A 856 -11.64 4.01 24.10
C ASP A 856 -10.42 3.34 23.42
N ARG A 857 -9.40 4.16 23.12
CA ARG A 857 -8.14 3.71 22.53
C ARG A 857 -7.01 4.65 22.96
N ILE A 858 -5.84 4.10 23.27
CA ILE A 858 -4.62 4.91 23.43
C ILE A 858 -4.18 5.42 22.05
N PRO A 859 -4.00 6.75 21.86
CA PRO A 859 -3.57 7.30 20.58
C PRO A 859 -2.18 6.82 20.21
N VAL A 860 -1.99 6.47 18.91
CA VAL A 860 -0.71 6.02 18.36
C VAL A 860 -0.34 6.82 17.12
N LEU A 861 0.97 6.98 16.91
CA LEU A 861 1.53 7.57 15.70
C LEU A 861 1.45 6.58 14.54
N GLY A 862 1.60 7.04 13.29
CA GLY A 862 1.67 6.16 12.11
C GLY A 862 2.82 5.13 12.11
N THR A 863 3.71 5.19 13.11
CA THR A 863 4.76 4.20 13.38
C THR A 863 4.34 3.09 14.35
N GLY A 864 3.10 3.14 14.85
CA GLY A 864 2.61 2.25 15.91
C GLY A 864 2.97 2.67 17.33
N LYS A 865 3.79 3.73 17.52
CA LYS A 865 4.19 4.23 18.83
C LYS A 865 3.06 5.00 19.49
N THR A 866 2.98 4.93 20.84
CA THR A 866 2.08 5.77 21.63
C THR A 866 2.30 7.26 21.33
N ASP A 867 1.23 7.99 21.04
CA ASP A 867 1.26 9.44 20.81
C ASP A 867 1.13 10.19 22.13
N TYR A 868 2.26 10.34 22.81
CA TYR A 868 2.32 11.09 24.06
C TYR A 868 2.02 12.58 23.91
N THR A 869 2.13 13.13 22.71
CA THR A 869 1.75 14.54 22.44
C THR A 869 0.25 14.74 22.59
N THR A 870 -0.51 13.86 22.00
CA THR A 870 -1.97 13.87 22.14
C THR A 870 -2.37 13.60 23.59
N LEU A 871 -1.76 12.64 24.28
CA LEU A 871 -2.03 12.37 25.70
C LEU A 871 -1.72 13.59 26.59
N ARG A 872 -0.56 14.24 26.37
CA ARG A 872 -0.17 15.45 27.11
C ARG A 872 -1.18 16.59 26.90
N ARG A 873 -1.65 16.80 25.67
CA ARG A 873 -2.70 17.79 25.39
C ARG A 873 -3.98 17.50 26.18
N LEU A 874 -4.40 16.24 26.26
CA LEU A 874 -5.55 15.85 27.06
C LEU A 874 -5.36 16.13 28.57
N VAL A 875 -4.15 16.01 29.08
CA VAL A 875 -3.84 16.37 30.48
C VAL A 875 -3.90 17.88 30.65
N VAL A 876 -3.32 18.67 29.73
CA VAL A 876 -3.31 20.15 29.79
C VAL A 876 -4.73 20.72 29.70
N GLU A 877 -5.55 20.23 28.77
CA GLU A 877 -6.93 20.68 28.59
C GLU A 877 -7.79 20.40 29.83
N ALA A 878 -7.61 19.23 30.43
CA ALA A 878 -8.33 18.87 31.66
C ALA A 878 -7.89 19.69 32.87
N GLU A 879 -6.58 19.97 32.99
CA GLU A 879 -6.07 20.81 34.06
C GLU A 879 -6.53 22.27 33.91
N ALA A 880 -6.56 22.81 32.69
CA ALA A 880 -7.11 24.13 32.40
C ALA A 880 -8.60 24.21 32.76
N ALA A 881 -9.38 23.17 32.47
CA ALA A 881 -10.80 23.10 32.88
C ALA A 881 -10.95 23.04 34.41
N ARG A 882 -10.07 22.34 35.12
CA ARG A 882 -10.07 22.23 36.60
C ARG A 882 -9.73 23.57 37.28
N VAL A 883 -8.80 24.34 36.70
CA VAL A 883 -8.43 25.67 37.24
C VAL A 883 -9.52 26.72 36.94
N ALA A 884 -10.36 26.53 35.92
CA ALA A 884 -11.43 27.45 35.54
C ALA A 884 -12.75 27.19 36.32
N THR A 885 -12.85 26.08 37.04
CA THR A 885 -13.98 25.74 37.95
C THR A 885 -13.60 26.00 39.40
#